data_61277d8aa0f731d3fafe5c768974b751
#
_entry.id   61277d8aa0f731d3fafe5c768974b751
#
_cell.length_a   1.000
_cell.length_b   1.000
_cell.length_c   1.000
_cell.angle_alpha   90.00
_cell.angle_beta   90.00
_cell.angle_gamma   90.00
#
_symmetry.space_group_name_H-M   'P 1'
#
loop_
_entity.id
_entity.type
_entity.pdbx_description
1 polymer ?
#
loop_
_entity_poly.entity_id
_entity_poly.type
_entity_poly.pdbx_seq_one_letter_code
_entity_poly.pdbx_strand_id
1 'polypeptide(L)'
;MEQYNVTGMSCAACSARVEKAVNKVPGVTSCSVSLLTNSMGVEGTASASAIVSAVEEAGYGCSLKGASGQTESVSDAEKALEDHETPLLRKRLIASVGFLLVLMYFSMGHMMWGWPLPAWFDGNHIAMGLVQLLLAGIVMVINQKFFISGFRSLWHRSPNMDTLVALGSMASFVWSVYALFAMTRAQVDGNSELVMHYMMEFYFESAAMILTLITVGKMLEARSKGKTTDALKGLMKLAPKTAVVIRNGQEATVPIDQVVKGETFVVRPGENIPVDGVIIEGSSAVNESALTGESIPVDKAAGDLVSAATVNQSGFIKCEATRVGEDTTLSQIIKMVSDAAATKAPIAKIADRVSGVFVPAVITIAIITTIVWLLTGHEAGYALARGISVLVISCPCALGLATPVAIMVGNGMGAKNGILFKTAVSLEEAGKVQIVALDKTGTITNGQPEVTDILPADGVSENDLLTIAYALEKKSEHPLAKAILEKSASLGLTAQEVTEFQALPGNGLSAKLGASTLIGGSMKYINTLAAVSPPLMNQAEKLAEAGKTPLLFAKDGKLLGIIAVADVIKPDSAQAVKELQNMGIHVVMLTGDNKRTARAIGAQAGVDQVIAGVLPDGKESVIRSLKEKGKVAMVGDGINDAPALTRADIGIAIGAGTDIAIDAADIVLMKSQLSDVPAAIRMSRATLRNIHENLFWAFFYNVIGIPLAAGVWIPIFGWTLNPMFGAAAMSLSSFCVVTNALRLNLFKIHDAVKDKKVKNPVSIESNSGNIADFSEASSAVFSKSFNADKTSDAEQTINNSCKLLNECSDINNNTNKKENNTMVKVTVNVTGMMCGHCEAHVNKAIQEAFGVQDVVSSHDAGTTIFSAPEKVDEDKIRQVIKDAGYEVTGITQE
;
A
#
# COMPACT_ATOMS: atom_id res chain seq x y z
N MET A 1 -6.60 -9.29 -8.09
CA MET A 1 -5.74 -8.64 -9.12
C MET A 1 -4.92 -9.70 -9.84
N GLU A 2 -5.07 -9.85 -11.16
CA GLU A 2 -4.24 -10.76 -11.97
C GLU A 2 -2.88 -10.12 -12.25
N GLN A 3 -1.80 -10.90 -12.21
CA GLN A 3 -0.45 -10.42 -12.48
C GLN A 3 0.09 -10.94 -13.81
N TYR A 4 0.77 -10.05 -14.55
CA TYR A 4 1.41 -10.35 -15.84
C TYR A 4 2.87 -9.92 -15.82
N ASN A 5 3.72 -10.66 -16.49
CA ASN A 5 5.09 -10.23 -16.78
C ASN A 5 5.09 -9.44 -18.09
N VAL A 6 5.67 -8.24 -18.06
CA VAL A 6 5.74 -7.34 -19.23
C VAL A 6 7.20 -7.09 -19.59
N THR A 7 7.59 -7.41 -20.82
CA THR A 7 8.98 -7.26 -21.28
C THR A 7 9.12 -6.15 -22.33
N GLY A 8 10.32 -5.57 -22.41
CA GLY A 8 10.63 -4.49 -23.39
C GLY A 8 10.37 -3.07 -22.90
N MET A 9 9.94 -2.87 -21.66
CA MET A 9 9.78 -1.53 -21.08
C MET A 9 11.15 -0.97 -20.65
N SER A 10 11.45 0.28 -21.00
CA SER A 10 12.73 0.92 -20.66
C SER A 10 12.57 2.21 -19.85
N CYS A 11 11.36 2.77 -19.75
CA CYS A 11 11.10 4.05 -19.08
C CYS A 11 9.62 4.23 -18.68
N ALA A 12 9.34 5.28 -17.88
CA ALA A 12 7.99 5.63 -17.40
C ALA A 12 6.99 5.85 -18.56
N ALA A 13 7.41 6.42 -19.68
CA ALA A 13 6.52 6.58 -20.84
C ALA A 13 6.08 5.23 -21.44
N CYS A 14 6.94 4.20 -21.35
CA CYS A 14 6.60 2.84 -21.77
C CYS A 14 5.50 2.24 -20.88
N SER A 15 5.66 2.33 -19.56
CA SER A 15 4.66 1.81 -18.61
C SER A 15 3.31 2.53 -18.76
N ALA A 16 3.30 3.85 -18.89
CA ALA A 16 2.08 4.63 -19.11
C ALA A 16 1.36 4.23 -20.41
N ARG A 17 2.12 3.86 -21.43
CA ARG A 17 1.56 3.38 -22.70
C ARG A 17 0.88 2.02 -22.56
N VAL A 18 1.54 1.06 -21.89
CA VAL A 18 0.96 -0.26 -21.60
C VAL A 18 -0.32 -0.10 -20.79
N GLU A 19 -0.31 0.71 -19.71
CA GLU A 19 -1.49 1.01 -18.91
C GLU A 19 -2.63 1.58 -19.75
N LYS A 20 -2.32 2.54 -20.63
CA LYS A 20 -3.33 3.15 -21.51
C LYS A 20 -3.91 2.16 -22.53
N ALA A 21 -3.12 1.20 -23.00
CA ALA A 21 -3.59 0.17 -23.93
C ALA A 21 -4.51 -0.83 -23.19
N VAL A 22 -4.10 -1.32 -22.05
CA VAL A 22 -4.85 -2.31 -21.26
C VAL A 22 -6.13 -1.71 -20.66
N ASN A 23 -6.10 -0.47 -20.16
CA ASN A 23 -7.32 0.22 -19.67
C ASN A 23 -8.38 0.49 -20.74
N LYS A 24 -8.08 0.27 -22.03
CA LYS A 24 -9.07 0.34 -23.11
C LYS A 24 -9.74 -1.01 -23.39
N VAL A 25 -9.23 -2.10 -22.85
CA VAL A 25 -9.80 -3.44 -23.02
C VAL A 25 -11.12 -3.49 -22.25
N PRO A 26 -12.23 -3.87 -22.90
CA PRO A 26 -13.53 -4.02 -22.23
C PRO A 26 -13.42 -5.02 -21.07
N GLY A 27 -13.94 -4.64 -19.91
CA GLY A 27 -13.90 -5.46 -18.69
C GLY A 27 -12.70 -5.21 -17.79
N VAL A 28 -11.75 -4.34 -18.15
CA VAL A 28 -10.65 -3.90 -17.24
C VAL A 28 -11.14 -2.72 -16.40
N THR A 29 -11.11 -2.89 -15.09
CA THR A 29 -11.46 -1.83 -14.09
C THR A 29 -10.26 -0.99 -13.74
N SER A 30 -9.11 -1.63 -13.52
CA SER A 30 -7.85 -0.93 -13.25
C SER A 30 -6.65 -1.70 -13.82
N CYS A 31 -5.62 -0.96 -14.21
CA CYS A 31 -4.34 -1.51 -14.64
C CYS A 31 -3.19 -0.68 -14.05
N SER A 32 -2.21 -1.37 -13.48
CA SER A 32 -1.01 -0.76 -12.93
C SER A 32 0.22 -1.51 -13.42
N VAL A 33 1.21 -0.78 -13.96
CA VAL A 33 2.43 -1.35 -14.55
C VAL A 33 3.67 -0.90 -13.77
N SER A 34 4.43 -1.85 -13.26
CA SER A 34 5.69 -1.61 -12.53
C SER A 34 6.90 -1.78 -13.44
N LEU A 35 7.65 -0.69 -13.64
CA LEU A 35 8.95 -0.74 -14.35
C LEU A 35 10.05 -1.42 -13.54
N LEU A 36 9.87 -1.49 -12.22
CA LEU A 36 10.89 -2.02 -11.33
C LEU A 36 10.90 -3.55 -11.31
N THR A 37 9.71 -4.13 -11.28
CA THR A 37 9.50 -5.58 -11.27
C THR A 37 9.19 -6.15 -12.66
N ASN A 38 9.11 -5.31 -13.70
CA ASN A 38 8.65 -5.66 -15.04
C ASN A 38 7.32 -6.43 -15.03
N SER A 39 6.42 -6.07 -14.12
CA SER A 39 5.13 -6.70 -13.92
C SER A 39 3.98 -5.72 -14.13
N MET A 40 2.80 -6.26 -14.38
CA MET A 40 1.56 -5.53 -14.51
C MET A 40 0.48 -6.23 -13.70
N GLY A 41 -0.22 -5.46 -12.87
CA GLY A 41 -1.43 -5.90 -12.17
C GLY A 41 -2.67 -5.38 -12.88
N VAL A 42 -3.63 -6.26 -13.15
CA VAL A 42 -4.91 -5.92 -13.80
C VAL A 42 -6.06 -6.38 -12.93
N GLU A 43 -7.05 -5.52 -12.77
CA GLU A 43 -8.33 -5.82 -12.11
C GLU A 43 -9.46 -5.72 -13.13
N GLY A 44 -10.42 -6.62 -13.04
CA GLY A 44 -11.57 -6.64 -13.94
C GLY A 44 -11.97 -8.04 -14.35
N THR A 45 -12.86 -8.14 -15.33
CA THR A 45 -13.41 -9.39 -15.88
C THR A 45 -12.90 -9.69 -17.30
N ALA A 46 -11.92 -8.92 -17.79
CA ALA A 46 -11.35 -9.11 -19.12
C ALA A 46 -10.55 -10.42 -19.21
N SER A 47 -10.61 -11.10 -20.35
CA SER A 47 -9.84 -12.34 -20.53
C SER A 47 -8.33 -12.07 -20.63
N ALA A 48 -7.53 -12.98 -20.09
CA ALA A 48 -6.06 -12.89 -20.13
C ALA A 48 -5.52 -12.76 -21.56
N SER A 49 -6.14 -13.44 -22.55
CA SER A 49 -5.76 -13.34 -23.96
C SER A 49 -5.98 -11.94 -24.54
N ALA A 50 -7.08 -11.25 -24.19
CA ALA A 50 -7.36 -9.89 -24.63
C ALA A 50 -6.34 -8.89 -24.04
N ILE A 51 -5.96 -9.08 -22.77
CA ILE A 51 -4.97 -8.26 -22.10
C ILE A 51 -3.59 -8.45 -22.77
N VAL A 52 -3.17 -9.69 -23.01
CA VAL A 52 -1.91 -10.01 -23.69
C VAL A 52 -1.86 -9.37 -25.07
N SER A 53 -2.90 -9.54 -25.89
CA SER A 53 -2.98 -8.93 -27.22
C SER A 53 -2.87 -7.41 -27.18
N ALA A 54 -3.53 -6.74 -26.23
CA ALA A 54 -3.46 -5.28 -26.10
C ALA A 54 -2.04 -4.78 -25.75
N VAL A 55 -1.27 -5.54 -24.97
CA VAL A 55 0.12 -5.22 -24.64
C VAL A 55 1.03 -5.46 -25.85
N GLU A 56 0.82 -6.55 -26.60
CA GLU A 56 1.59 -6.86 -27.79
C GLU A 56 1.34 -5.85 -28.91
N GLU A 57 0.10 -5.42 -29.12
CA GLU A 57 -0.25 -4.34 -30.06
C GLU A 57 0.38 -3.00 -29.64
N ALA A 58 0.55 -2.77 -28.34
CA ALA A 58 1.29 -1.61 -27.84
C ALA A 58 2.81 -1.72 -28.09
N GLY A 59 3.31 -2.88 -28.56
CA GLY A 59 4.71 -3.12 -28.94
C GLY A 59 5.59 -3.71 -27.84
N TYR A 60 4.98 -4.34 -26.81
CA TYR A 60 5.68 -4.95 -25.66
C TYR A 60 5.33 -6.43 -25.57
N GLY A 61 6.21 -7.23 -24.94
CA GLY A 61 5.90 -8.63 -24.68
C GLY A 61 5.09 -8.77 -23.39
N CYS A 62 4.14 -9.71 -23.35
CA CYS A 62 3.30 -9.98 -22.19
C CYS A 62 3.07 -11.47 -21.99
N SER A 63 3.09 -11.91 -20.73
CA SER A 63 2.71 -13.28 -20.35
C SER A 63 2.00 -13.25 -18.99
N LEU A 64 0.96 -14.08 -18.83
CA LEU A 64 0.29 -14.25 -17.53
C LEU A 64 1.24 -14.93 -16.56
N LYS A 65 1.35 -14.37 -15.33
CA LYS A 65 2.13 -14.96 -14.25
C LYS A 65 1.34 -16.15 -13.68
N GLY A 66 1.98 -17.32 -13.58
CA GLY A 66 1.31 -18.54 -13.11
C GLY A 66 0.60 -19.39 -14.17
N ALA A 67 0.67 -19.05 -15.47
CA ALA A 67 -0.03 -19.77 -16.55
C ALA A 67 0.45 -21.22 -16.80
N SER A 68 1.54 -21.67 -16.18
CA SER A 68 2.12 -23.00 -16.39
C SER A 68 1.56 -24.11 -15.50
N GLY A 69 0.50 -23.86 -14.71
CA GLY A 69 -0.16 -24.90 -13.89
C GLY A 69 0.69 -25.52 -12.77
N GLN A 70 1.92 -25.09 -12.59
CA GLN A 70 2.77 -25.38 -11.46
C GLN A 70 2.67 -24.23 -10.47
N THR A 71 2.31 -24.52 -9.23
CA THR A 71 2.37 -23.60 -8.09
C THR A 71 3.75 -22.93 -8.11
N GLU A 72 3.79 -21.60 -8.27
CA GLU A 72 5.07 -20.87 -8.25
C GLU A 72 5.72 -21.09 -6.88
N SER A 73 6.76 -21.90 -6.84
CA SER A 73 7.54 -22.07 -5.61
C SER A 73 8.26 -20.76 -5.29
N VAL A 74 8.52 -20.49 -4.00
CA VAL A 74 9.35 -19.35 -3.55
C VAL A 74 10.67 -19.28 -4.33
N SER A 75 11.19 -20.45 -4.77
CA SER A 75 12.39 -20.54 -5.60
C SER A 75 12.23 -19.96 -7.02
N ASP A 76 11.05 -20.01 -7.61
CA ASP A 76 10.79 -19.45 -8.94
C ASP A 76 10.58 -17.93 -8.87
N ALA A 77 9.95 -17.44 -7.81
CA ALA A 77 9.88 -16.03 -7.51
C ALA A 77 11.27 -15.43 -7.21
N GLU A 78 12.17 -16.16 -6.52
CA GLU A 78 13.56 -15.75 -6.30
C GLU A 78 14.32 -15.61 -7.63
N LYS A 79 14.19 -16.58 -8.55
CA LYS A 79 14.79 -16.52 -9.89
C LYS A 79 14.27 -15.35 -10.73
N ALA A 80 12.98 -15.01 -10.63
CA ALA A 80 12.38 -13.89 -11.34
C ALA A 80 12.94 -12.53 -10.88
N LEU A 81 13.46 -12.44 -9.67
CA LEU A 81 14.12 -11.25 -9.11
C LEU A 81 15.63 -11.21 -9.34
N GLU A 82 16.24 -12.25 -9.94
CA GLU A 82 17.66 -12.23 -10.27
C GLU A 82 18.01 -11.12 -11.28
N ASP A 83 19.14 -10.47 -11.05
CA ASP A 83 19.62 -9.38 -11.89
C ASP A 83 20.32 -9.92 -13.14
N HIS A 84 19.58 -10.19 -14.19
CA HIS A 84 20.10 -10.62 -15.50
C HIS A 84 20.56 -9.44 -16.38
N GLU A 85 20.16 -8.21 -16.07
CA GLU A 85 20.45 -7.04 -16.89
C GLU A 85 21.85 -6.47 -16.61
N THR A 86 22.25 -6.36 -15.36
CA THR A 86 23.55 -5.78 -14.98
C THR A 86 24.75 -6.49 -15.63
N PRO A 87 24.86 -7.84 -15.67
CA PRO A 87 25.97 -8.53 -16.30
C PRO A 87 26.05 -8.25 -17.80
N LEU A 88 24.92 -8.14 -18.48
CA LEU A 88 24.83 -7.89 -19.91
C LEU A 88 25.22 -6.44 -20.25
N LEU A 89 24.72 -5.48 -19.46
CA LEU A 89 25.08 -4.06 -19.58
C LEU A 89 26.56 -3.84 -19.28
N ARG A 90 27.14 -4.53 -18.29
CA ARG A 90 28.56 -4.48 -17.95
C ARG A 90 29.44 -4.92 -19.11
N LYS A 91 29.11 -6.05 -19.79
CA LYS A 91 29.84 -6.52 -20.97
C LYS A 91 29.81 -5.51 -22.11
N ARG A 92 28.65 -4.94 -22.41
CA ARG A 92 28.48 -3.89 -23.42
C ARG A 92 29.27 -2.64 -23.06
N LEU A 93 29.20 -2.21 -21.79
CA LEU A 93 29.92 -1.03 -21.33
C LEU A 93 31.44 -1.20 -21.49
N ILE A 94 32.02 -2.33 -21.06
CA ILE A 94 33.47 -2.60 -21.20
C ILE A 94 33.86 -2.55 -22.66
N ALA A 95 33.10 -3.16 -23.57
CA ALA A 95 33.36 -3.12 -24.99
C ALA A 95 33.27 -1.69 -25.56
N SER A 96 32.18 -0.93 -25.20
CA SER A 96 32.01 0.45 -25.67
C SER A 96 33.12 1.37 -25.17
N VAL A 97 33.53 1.26 -23.89
CA VAL A 97 34.62 2.05 -23.31
C VAL A 97 35.96 1.74 -24.02
N GLY A 98 36.25 0.48 -24.32
CA GLY A 98 37.48 0.08 -25.04
C GLY A 98 37.58 0.76 -26.41
N PHE A 99 36.53 0.69 -27.23
CA PHE A 99 36.51 1.35 -28.53
C PHE A 99 36.46 2.88 -28.42
N LEU A 100 35.76 3.43 -27.44
CA LEU A 100 35.69 4.85 -27.20
C LEU A 100 37.05 5.46 -26.81
N LEU A 101 37.83 4.78 -25.96
CA LEU A 101 39.17 5.26 -25.59
C LEU A 101 40.11 5.34 -26.81
N VAL A 102 40.02 4.34 -27.69
CA VAL A 102 40.76 4.38 -28.96
C VAL A 102 40.29 5.54 -29.85
N LEU A 103 38.97 5.74 -29.95
CA LEU A 103 38.39 6.86 -30.73
C LEU A 103 38.84 8.21 -30.16
N MET A 104 38.81 8.39 -28.85
CA MET A 104 39.26 9.62 -28.18
C MET A 104 40.77 9.86 -28.35
N TYR A 105 41.57 8.81 -28.46
CA TYR A 105 42.99 8.92 -28.76
C TYR A 105 43.22 9.60 -30.14
N PHE A 106 42.44 9.17 -31.15
CA PHE A 106 42.51 9.77 -32.51
C PHE A 106 41.88 11.16 -32.57
N SER A 107 40.73 11.39 -31.95
CA SER A 107 40.01 12.67 -32.03
C SER A 107 40.64 13.75 -31.15
N MET A 108 40.68 13.53 -29.82
CA MET A 108 41.18 14.55 -28.87
C MET A 108 42.66 14.42 -28.59
N GLY A 109 43.16 13.20 -28.42
CA GLY A 109 44.56 12.92 -28.04
C GLY A 109 45.55 13.48 -29.05
N HIS A 110 45.36 13.16 -30.30
CA HIS A 110 46.23 13.65 -31.37
C HIS A 110 45.94 15.12 -31.70
N MET A 111 44.68 15.48 -31.91
CA MET A 111 44.31 16.84 -32.38
C MET A 111 44.53 17.96 -31.35
N MET A 112 44.26 17.70 -30.05
CA MET A 112 44.37 18.71 -28.98
C MET A 112 45.72 18.65 -28.25
N TRP A 113 46.26 17.44 -28.05
CA TRP A 113 47.45 17.23 -27.23
C TRP A 113 48.66 16.72 -27.99
N GLY A 114 48.55 16.54 -29.32
CA GLY A 114 49.66 16.16 -30.17
C GLY A 114 50.20 14.74 -29.89
N TRP A 115 49.36 13.80 -29.40
CA TRP A 115 49.79 12.45 -29.15
C TRP A 115 50.28 11.75 -30.43
N PRO A 116 51.33 10.94 -30.38
CA PRO A 116 51.94 10.36 -31.56
C PRO A 116 51.01 9.37 -32.26
N LEU A 117 50.90 9.49 -33.58
CA LEU A 117 50.25 8.53 -34.44
C LEU A 117 51.30 7.90 -35.39
N PRO A 118 51.03 6.73 -35.99
CA PRO A 118 51.86 6.18 -37.06
C PRO A 118 52.02 7.16 -38.21
N ALA A 119 53.22 7.27 -38.77
CA ALA A 119 53.57 8.27 -39.78
C ALA A 119 52.69 8.32 -41.04
N TRP A 120 51.98 7.25 -41.37
CA TRP A 120 51.04 7.23 -42.52
C TRP A 120 49.73 8.00 -42.25
N PHE A 121 49.49 8.45 -41.01
CA PHE A 121 48.42 9.40 -40.68
C PHE A 121 48.87 10.88 -40.82
N ASP A 122 50.17 11.14 -40.90
CA ASP A 122 50.68 12.51 -40.97
C ASP A 122 50.13 13.21 -42.21
N GLY A 123 49.37 14.29 -42.04
CA GLY A 123 48.67 15.03 -43.10
C GLY A 123 47.54 14.28 -43.79
N ASN A 124 47.21 13.04 -43.37
CA ASN A 124 46.13 12.24 -43.96
C ASN A 124 44.87 12.32 -43.12
N HIS A 125 44.20 13.48 -43.15
CA HIS A 125 43.01 13.79 -42.37
C HIS A 125 41.81 12.90 -42.74
N ILE A 126 41.75 12.44 -44.02
CA ILE A 126 40.68 11.50 -44.46
C ILE A 126 40.83 10.16 -43.78
N ALA A 127 42.01 9.58 -43.66
CA ALA A 127 42.25 8.34 -42.97
C ALA A 127 41.88 8.43 -41.49
N MET A 128 42.18 9.55 -40.86
CA MET A 128 41.76 9.83 -39.47
C MET A 128 40.21 9.86 -39.32
N GLY A 129 39.52 10.52 -40.23
CA GLY A 129 38.05 10.55 -40.26
C GLY A 129 37.43 9.15 -40.48
N LEU A 130 38.03 8.34 -41.38
CA LEU A 130 37.56 6.95 -41.60
C LEU A 130 37.76 6.04 -40.40
N VAL A 131 38.88 6.16 -39.66
CA VAL A 131 39.06 5.42 -38.39
C VAL A 131 38.03 5.83 -37.36
N GLN A 132 37.75 7.13 -37.20
CA GLN A 132 36.73 7.63 -36.29
C GLN A 132 35.33 7.12 -36.67
N LEU A 133 34.97 7.12 -37.95
CA LEU A 133 33.71 6.60 -38.48
C LEU A 133 33.54 5.09 -38.13
N LEU A 134 34.60 4.27 -38.38
CA LEU A 134 34.54 2.84 -38.07
C LEU A 134 34.39 2.58 -36.58
N LEU A 135 35.17 3.26 -35.73
CA LEU A 135 35.11 3.10 -34.28
C LEU A 135 33.76 3.55 -33.71
N ALA A 136 33.23 4.69 -34.14
CA ALA A 136 31.93 5.16 -33.75
C ALA A 136 30.82 4.18 -34.21
N GLY A 137 30.90 3.68 -35.45
CA GLY A 137 29.98 2.68 -35.99
C GLY A 137 29.95 1.39 -35.14
N ILE A 138 31.11 0.88 -34.71
CA ILE A 138 31.19 -0.29 -33.82
C ILE A 138 30.47 0.00 -32.49
N VAL A 139 30.71 1.17 -31.87
CA VAL A 139 30.01 1.52 -30.60
C VAL A 139 28.50 1.60 -30.81
N MET A 140 28.06 2.13 -31.98
CA MET A 140 26.62 2.19 -32.33
C MET A 140 26.03 0.78 -32.49
N VAL A 141 26.74 -0.16 -33.12
CA VAL A 141 26.30 -1.56 -33.27
C VAL A 141 26.23 -2.28 -31.91
N ILE A 142 27.24 -2.10 -31.05
CA ILE A 142 27.20 -2.65 -29.67
C ILE A 142 25.95 -2.16 -28.93
N ASN A 143 25.53 -0.92 -29.14
CA ASN A 143 24.42 -0.27 -28.48
C ASN A 143 23.14 -0.17 -29.35
N GLN A 144 23.00 -1.00 -30.38
CA GLN A 144 21.89 -0.99 -31.35
C GLN A 144 20.49 -1.04 -30.73
N LYS A 145 20.34 -1.57 -29.50
CA LYS A 145 19.05 -1.61 -28.77
C LYS A 145 18.42 -0.21 -28.60
N PHE A 146 19.24 0.82 -28.38
CA PHE A 146 18.72 2.19 -28.25
C PHE A 146 18.07 2.67 -29.56
N PHE A 147 18.65 2.35 -30.70
CA PHE A 147 18.12 2.72 -32.02
C PHE A 147 16.83 1.93 -32.34
N ILE A 148 16.84 0.61 -32.12
CA ILE A 148 15.67 -0.24 -32.38
C ILE A 148 14.48 0.20 -31.52
N SER A 149 14.70 0.37 -30.20
CA SER A 149 13.65 0.81 -29.25
C SER A 149 13.20 2.26 -29.55
N GLY A 150 14.16 3.16 -29.76
CA GLY A 150 13.90 4.58 -30.01
C GLY A 150 13.11 4.85 -31.27
N PHE A 151 13.53 4.29 -32.41
CA PHE A 151 12.83 4.47 -33.68
C PHE A 151 11.48 3.74 -33.74
N ARG A 152 11.38 2.54 -33.13
CA ARG A 152 10.09 1.86 -33.00
C ARG A 152 9.09 2.71 -32.22
N SER A 153 9.51 3.31 -31.10
CA SER A 153 8.66 4.18 -30.29
C SER A 153 8.25 5.45 -31.03
N LEU A 154 9.16 6.03 -31.81
CA LEU A 154 8.89 7.20 -32.64
C LEU A 154 7.85 6.89 -33.74
N TRP A 155 8.02 5.76 -34.43
CA TRP A 155 7.08 5.28 -35.44
C TRP A 155 5.66 5.13 -34.91
N HIS A 156 5.52 4.62 -33.70
CA HIS A 156 4.23 4.47 -33.03
C HIS A 156 3.73 5.77 -32.35
N ARG A 157 4.29 6.95 -32.69
CA ARG A 157 3.95 8.28 -32.15
C ARG A 157 3.97 8.35 -30.61
N SER A 158 4.88 7.63 -30.01
CA SER A 158 5.07 7.57 -28.55
C SER A 158 6.58 7.62 -28.23
N PRO A 159 7.25 8.74 -28.55
CA PRO A 159 8.69 8.86 -28.34
C PRO A 159 9.03 8.68 -26.85
N ASN A 160 10.09 7.91 -26.61
CA ASN A 160 10.60 7.60 -25.27
C ASN A 160 12.03 8.13 -25.09
N MET A 161 12.65 7.79 -23.95
CA MET A 161 14.04 8.13 -23.66
C MET A 161 15.01 7.62 -24.75
N ASP A 162 14.84 6.38 -25.21
CA ASP A 162 15.71 5.78 -26.22
C ASP A 162 15.60 6.54 -27.56
N THR A 163 14.43 7.18 -27.84
CA THR A 163 14.23 8.06 -29.01
C THR A 163 15.15 9.28 -28.95
N LEU A 164 15.28 9.94 -27.79
CA LEU A 164 16.16 11.11 -27.64
C LEU A 164 17.62 10.74 -27.87
N VAL A 165 18.03 9.62 -27.29
CA VAL A 165 19.39 9.07 -27.45
C VAL A 165 19.67 8.68 -28.89
N ALA A 166 18.74 7.96 -29.53
CA ALA A 166 18.89 7.54 -30.93
C ALA A 166 18.97 8.74 -31.89
N LEU A 167 18.09 9.73 -31.69
CA LEU A 167 18.11 10.95 -32.50
C LEU A 167 19.40 11.74 -32.32
N GLY A 168 19.85 11.97 -31.08
CA GLY A 168 21.09 12.73 -30.81
C GLY A 168 22.34 12.05 -31.35
N SER A 169 22.51 10.75 -31.09
CA SER A 169 23.64 9.97 -31.56
C SER A 169 23.63 9.81 -33.08
N MET A 170 22.47 9.52 -33.69
CA MET A 170 22.33 9.40 -35.14
C MET A 170 22.59 10.73 -35.85
N ALA A 171 22.07 11.84 -35.33
CA ALA A 171 22.30 13.17 -35.90
C ALA A 171 23.81 13.53 -35.89
N SER A 172 24.49 13.28 -34.78
CA SER A 172 25.94 13.46 -34.66
C SER A 172 26.72 12.62 -35.70
N PHE A 173 26.34 11.35 -35.83
CA PHE A 173 26.98 10.42 -36.76
C PHE A 173 26.73 10.84 -38.23
N VAL A 174 25.48 11.10 -38.60
CA VAL A 174 25.13 11.49 -40.00
C VAL A 174 25.80 12.79 -40.40
N TRP A 175 25.82 13.79 -39.51
CA TRP A 175 26.54 15.04 -39.78
C TRP A 175 28.04 14.82 -40.00
N SER A 176 28.65 13.99 -39.14
CA SER A 176 30.09 13.68 -39.30
C SER A 176 30.41 12.94 -40.60
N VAL A 177 29.48 12.04 -41.03
CA VAL A 177 29.59 11.39 -42.35
C VAL A 177 29.53 12.43 -43.48
N TYR A 178 28.57 13.38 -43.40
CA TYR A 178 28.46 14.46 -44.36
C TYR A 178 29.75 15.29 -44.38
N ALA A 179 30.27 15.72 -43.23
CA ALA A 179 31.51 16.49 -43.10
C ALA A 179 32.72 15.71 -43.68
N LEU A 180 32.79 14.40 -43.47
CA LEU A 180 33.84 13.53 -44.04
C LEU A 180 33.77 13.52 -45.58
N PHE A 181 32.57 13.36 -46.16
CA PHE A 181 32.39 13.47 -47.62
C PHE A 181 32.73 14.85 -48.15
N ALA A 182 32.30 15.92 -47.48
CA ALA A 182 32.65 17.30 -47.87
C ALA A 182 34.18 17.55 -47.77
N MET A 183 34.83 16.99 -46.73
CA MET A 183 36.28 17.03 -46.58
C MET A 183 37.03 16.29 -47.71
N THR A 184 36.52 15.15 -48.21
CA THR A 184 37.13 14.46 -49.37
C THR A 184 37.08 15.35 -50.62
N ARG A 185 36.01 16.11 -50.85
CA ARG A 185 35.87 17.05 -51.94
C ARG A 185 36.88 18.21 -51.80
N ALA A 186 36.96 18.83 -50.60
CA ALA A 186 37.92 19.89 -50.30
C ALA A 186 39.38 19.45 -50.49
N GLN A 187 39.69 18.18 -50.18
CA GLN A 187 41.01 17.60 -50.41
C GLN A 187 41.36 17.47 -51.92
N VAL A 188 40.39 17.04 -52.75
CA VAL A 188 40.52 16.93 -54.20
C VAL A 188 40.69 18.33 -54.81
N ASP A 189 39.97 19.35 -54.28
CA ASP A 189 40.05 20.72 -54.70
C ASP A 189 41.35 21.47 -54.21
N GLY A 190 42.20 20.76 -53.39
CA GLY A 190 43.48 21.30 -52.88
C GLY A 190 43.31 22.37 -51.78
N ASN A 191 42.09 22.52 -51.19
CA ASN A 191 41.82 23.55 -50.19
C ASN A 191 42.04 23.00 -48.74
N SER A 192 43.29 23.15 -48.27
CA SER A 192 43.67 22.65 -46.92
C SER A 192 42.96 23.36 -45.78
N GLU A 193 42.58 24.60 -45.94
CA GLU A 193 41.85 25.38 -44.95
C GLU A 193 40.43 24.78 -44.74
N LEU A 194 39.75 24.48 -45.84
CA LEU A 194 38.43 23.85 -45.85
C LEU A 194 38.47 22.38 -45.35
N VAL A 195 39.56 21.66 -45.62
CA VAL A 195 39.80 20.32 -45.07
C VAL A 195 39.89 20.36 -43.53
N MET A 196 40.66 21.30 -42.99
CA MET A 196 40.80 21.49 -41.55
C MET A 196 39.48 21.92 -40.92
N HIS A 197 38.72 22.79 -41.56
CA HIS A 197 37.42 23.24 -41.14
C HIS A 197 36.44 22.05 -40.96
N TYR A 198 36.27 21.20 -41.98
CA TYR A 198 35.40 20.02 -41.89
C TYR A 198 35.90 19.00 -40.87
N MET A 199 37.23 18.89 -40.65
CA MET A 199 37.81 18.01 -39.66
C MET A 199 37.41 18.45 -38.24
N MET A 200 37.31 19.76 -37.97
CA MET A 200 36.85 20.32 -36.70
C MET A 200 35.34 20.10 -36.46
N GLU A 201 34.56 19.84 -37.52
CA GLU A 201 33.12 19.57 -37.46
C GLU A 201 32.77 18.09 -37.24
N PHE A 202 33.74 17.22 -36.95
CA PHE A 202 33.43 15.83 -36.62
C PHE A 202 32.84 15.69 -35.22
N TYR A 203 31.72 15.00 -35.12
CA TYR A 203 31.02 14.62 -33.87
C TYR A 203 30.94 13.09 -33.70
N PHE A 204 31.83 12.30 -34.35
CA PHE A 204 31.89 10.85 -34.20
C PHE A 204 32.11 10.44 -32.74
N GLU A 205 33.00 11.15 -32.05
CA GLU A 205 33.27 10.95 -30.63
C GLU A 205 32.03 11.24 -29.77
N SER A 206 31.29 12.31 -30.11
CA SER A 206 30.06 12.68 -29.41
C SER A 206 28.98 11.59 -29.55
N ALA A 207 28.82 11.05 -30.78
CA ALA A 207 27.89 9.95 -31.03
C ALA A 207 28.21 8.70 -30.19
N ALA A 208 29.50 8.31 -30.12
CA ALA A 208 29.95 7.16 -29.34
C ALA A 208 29.89 7.41 -27.81
N MET A 209 30.26 8.62 -27.37
CA MET A 209 30.30 9.04 -25.97
C MET A 209 28.91 9.08 -25.38
N ILE A 210 27.90 9.63 -26.07
CA ILE A 210 26.49 9.66 -25.67
C ILE A 210 26.04 8.26 -25.35
N LEU A 211 26.23 7.30 -26.26
CA LEU A 211 25.79 5.89 -26.05
C LEU A 211 26.54 5.24 -24.91
N THR A 212 27.82 5.48 -24.74
CA THR A 212 28.63 4.89 -23.68
C THR A 212 28.23 5.44 -22.32
N LEU A 213 28.10 6.76 -22.17
CA LEU A 213 27.69 7.38 -20.89
C LEU A 213 26.27 6.99 -20.50
N ILE A 214 25.35 6.87 -21.46
CA ILE A 214 23.99 6.39 -21.18
C ILE A 214 24.01 4.92 -20.75
N THR A 215 24.89 4.11 -21.33
CA THR A 215 25.08 2.71 -20.91
C THR A 215 25.64 2.63 -19.48
N VAL A 216 26.54 3.56 -19.07
CA VAL A 216 26.96 3.72 -17.66
C VAL A 216 25.75 4.00 -16.78
N GLY A 217 24.94 5.00 -17.15
CA GLY A 217 23.72 5.36 -16.40
C GLY A 217 22.77 4.18 -16.25
N LYS A 218 22.50 3.45 -17.33
CA LYS A 218 21.65 2.26 -17.34
C LYS A 218 22.21 1.11 -16.48
N MET A 219 23.52 0.91 -16.50
CA MET A 219 24.17 -0.11 -15.64
C MET A 219 24.04 0.27 -14.15
N LEU A 220 24.27 1.53 -13.80
CA LEU A 220 24.09 2.01 -12.42
C LEU A 220 22.63 1.91 -11.98
N GLU A 221 21.70 2.23 -12.87
CA GLU A 221 20.26 2.05 -12.67
C GLU A 221 19.91 0.59 -12.39
N ALA A 222 20.32 -0.36 -13.24
CA ALA A 222 20.04 -1.78 -13.09
C ALA A 222 20.62 -2.33 -11.77
N ARG A 223 21.89 -2.00 -11.47
CA ARG A 223 22.54 -2.39 -10.20
C ARG A 223 21.79 -1.84 -8.98
N SER A 224 21.29 -0.64 -9.09
CA SER A 224 20.57 0.03 -7.99
C SER A 224 19.17 -0.56 -7.81
N LYS A 225 18.48 -0.88 -8.91
CA LYS A 225 17.22 -1.65 -8.86
C LYS A 225 17.42 -2.99 -8.16
N GLY A 226 18.49 -3.73 -8.46
CA GLY A 226 18.84 -4.98 -7.78
C GLY A 226 18.95 -4.81 -6.26
N LYS A 227 19.57 -3.71 -5.78
CA LYS A 227 19.68 -3.43 -4.35
C LYS A 227 18.36 -3.05 -3.69
N THR A 228 17.42 -2.48 -4.40
CA THR A 228 16.10 -2.16 -3.84
C THR A 228 15.22 -3.38 -3.62
N THR A 229 15.46 -4.47 -4.36
CA THR A 229 14.80 -5.76 -4.17
C THR A 229 15.44 -6.64 -3.10
N ASP A 230 16.59 -6.24 -2.52
CA ASP A 230 17.33 -7.05 -1.55
C ASP A 230 16.52 -7.36 -0.28
N ALA A 231 15.62 -6.46 0.14
CA ALA A 231 14.74 -6.70 1.29
C ALA A 231 13.77 -7.87 1.02
N LEU A 232 13.15 -7.88 -0.15
CA LEU A 232 12.25 -8.97 -0.58
C LEU A 232 13.01 -10.29 -0.75
N LYS A 233 14.19 -10.26 -1.40
CA LYS A 233 15.08 -11.43 -1.49
C LYS A 233 15.52 -11.93 -0.12
N GLY A 234 15.73 -11.02 0.83
CA GLY A 234 16.05 -11.36 2.21
C GLY A 234 14.95 -12.19 2.87
N LEU A 235 13.69 -11.77 2.72
CA LEU A 235 12.53 -12.51 3.22
C LEU A 235 12.38 -13.88 2.54
N MET A 236 12.53 -13.96 1.22
CA MET A 236 12.45 -15.23 0.47
C MET A 236 13.53 -16.23 0.89
N LYS A 237 14.74 -15.76 1.21
CA LYS A 237 15.83 -16.62 1.67
C LYS A 237 15.61 -17.24 3.05
N LEU A 238 14.68 -16.70 3.84
CA LEU A 238 14.31 -17.27 5.15
C LEU A 238 13.47 -18.55 5.01
N ALA A 239 12.80 -18.74 3.88
CA ALA A 239 11.99 -19.92 3.62
C ALA A 239 12.85 -21.18 3.60
N PRO A 240 12.62 -22.19 4.47
CA PRO A 240 13.28 -23.47 4.44
C PRO A 240 12.97 -24.19 3.12
N LYS A 241 13.90 -25.00 2.64
CA LYS A 241 13.70 -25.78 1.40
C LYS A 241 13.16 -27.18 1.66
N THR A 242 13.34 -27.68 2.88
CA THR A 242 12.95 -29.04 3.31
C THR A 242 12.31 -28.98 4.70
N ALA A 243 11.47 -29.96 4.99
CA ALA A 243 10.87 -30.20 6.29
C ALA A 243 11.14 -31.65 6.74
N VAL A 244 11.24 -31.89 8.05
CA VAL A 244 11.26 -33.23 8.63
C VAL A 244 9.86 -33.54 9.12
N VAL A 245 9.18 -34.46 8.44
CA VAL A 245 7.80 -34.87 8.75
C VAL A 245 7.78 -36.30 9.30
N ILE A 246 6.73 -36.63 10.08
CA ILE A 246 6.52 -38.00 10.60
C ILE A 246 5.49 -38.70 9.72
N ARG A 247 5.95 -39.68 8.93
CA ARG A 247 5.10 -40.51 8.09
C ARG A 247 5.22 -41.98 8.54
N ASN A 248 4.10 -42.64 8.84
CA ASN A 248 4.05 -44.02 9.36
C ASN A 248 4.92 -44.24 10.61
N GLY A 249 5.02 -43.24 11.47
CA GLY A 249 5.81 -43.28 12.70
C GLY A 249 7.34 -43.14 12.52
N GLN A 250 7.80 -42.84 11.30
CA GLN A 250 9.21 -42.59 11.01
C GLN A 250 9.42 -41.17 10.50
N GLU A 251 10.56 -40.57 10.88
CA GLU A 251 10.96 -39.26 10.36
C GLU A 251 11.43 -39.37 8.90
N ALA A 252 10.90 -38.49 8.06
CA ALA A 252 11.28 -38.39 6.65
C ALA A 252 11.56 -36.94 6.29
N THR A 253 12.71 -36.67 5.67
CA THR A 253 13.00 -35.34 5.13
C THR A 253 12.37 -35.22 3.75
N VAL A 254 11.45 -34.25 3.60
CA VAL A 254 10.72 -34.00 2.35
C VAL A 254 10.95 -32.57 1.88
N PRO A 255 10.87 -32.30 0.57
CA PRO A 255 10.75 -30.93 0.06
C PRO A 255 9.53 -30.22 0.67
N ILE A 256 9.62 -28.90 0.90
CA ILE A 256 8.58 -28.14 1.62
C ILE A 256 7.22 -28.13 0.89
N ASP A 257 7.24 -28.20 -0.43
CA ASP A 257 6.08 -28.27 -1.31
C ASP A 257 5.28 -29.59 -1.20
N GLN A 258 5.88 -30.59 -0.57
CA GLN A 258 5.26 -31.90 -0.33
C GLN A 258 4.65 -32.04 1.08
N VAL A 259 4.76 -31.03 1.93
CA VAL A 259 4.12 -31.01 3.25
C VAL A 259 2.63 -30.72 3.10
N VAL A 260 1.78 -31.49 3.77
CA VAL A 260 0.31 -31.36 3.70
C VAL A 260 -0.23 -30.84 5.03
N LYS A 261 -1.34 -30.12 4.94
CA LYS A 261 -2.05 -29.64 6.15
C LYS A 261 -2.50 -30.81 7.02
N GLY A 262 -2.30 -30.69 8.34
CA GLY A 262 -2.55 -31.77 9.32
C GLY A 262 -1.39 -32.75 9.48
N GLU A 263 -0.29 -32.61 8.72
CA GLU A 263 0.87 -33.47 8.84
C GLU A 263 1.74 -33.04 10.04
N THR A 264 2.27 -34.01 10.78
CA THR A 264 3.15 -33.74 11.91
C THR A 264 4.58 -33.52 11.41
N PHE A 265 5.19 -32.38 11.80
CA PHE A 265 6.59 -32.10 11.54
C PHE A 265 7.39 -31.86 12.82
N VAL A 266 8.70 -32.04 12.73
CA VAL A 266 9.64 -31.96 13.84
C VAL A 266 10.62 -30.84 13.60
N VAL A 267 10.90 -30.04 14.66
CA VAL A 267 11.89 -28.96 14.61
C VAL A 267 12.85 -29.08 15.79
N ARG A 268 14.14 -29.21 15.48
CA ARG A 268 15.23 -29.31 16.47
C ARG A 268 15.79 -27.94 16.81
N PRO A 269 16.51 -27.79 17.92
CA PRO A 269 17.22 -26.57 18.26
C PRO A 269 18.14 -26.10 17.12
N GLY A 270 18.03 -24.81 16.75
CA GLY A 270 18.79 -24.19 15.66
C GLY A 270 18.17 -24.34 14.27
N GLU A 271 17.09 -25.12 14.10
CA GLU A 271 16.40 -25.29 12.82
C GLU A 271 15.33 -24.23 12.62
N ASN A 272 15.08 -23.88 11.36
CA ASN A 272 13.96 -23.03 10.98
C ASN A 272 12.67 -23.85 10.94
N ILE A 273 11.57 -23.25 11.40
CA ILE A 273 10.23 -23.82 11.33
C ILE A 273 9.80 -23.85 9.85
N PRO A 274 9.44 -25.03 9.30
CA PRO A 274 9.23 -25.16 7.86
C PRO A 274 7.91 -24.58 7.36
N VAL A 275 6.80 -24.79 8.10
CA VAL A 275 5.44 -24.33 7.76
C VAL A 275 4.75 -23.83 9.03
N ASP A 276 3.64 -23.10 8.88
CA ASP A 276 2.86 -22.69 10.05
C ASP A 276 2.19 -23.88 10.71
N GLY A 277 2.21 -23.91 12.02
CA GLY A 277 1.67 -25.04 12.78
C GLY A 277 1.29 -24.71 14.22
N VAL A 278 0.78 -25.73 14.92
CA VAL A 278 0.52 -25.72 16.37
C VAL A 278 1.45 -26.74 17.02
N ILE A 279 2.08 -26.38 18.12
CA ILE A 279 2.89 -27.30 18.91
C ILE A 279 2.00 -28.35 19.56
N ILE A 280 2.22 -29.62 19.27
CA ILE A 280 1.50 -30.74 19.88
C ILE A 280 2.30 -31.38 21.03
N GLU A 281 3.63 -31.30 20.99
CA GLU A 281 4.52 -31.83 22.01
C GLU A 281 5.81 -31.03 22.12
N GLY A 282 6.25 -30.75 23.35
CA GLY A 282 7.47 -30.02 23.64
C GLY A 282 7.23 -28.55 24.01
N SER A 283 8.34 -27.86 24.32
CA SER A 283 8.37 -26.41 24.57
C SER A 283 9.71 -25.86 24.12
N SER A 284 9.73 -24.64 23.67
CA SER A 284 10.96 -23.98 23.19
C SER A 284 10.85 -22.47 23.21
N ALA A 285 11.99 -21.79 23.25
CA ALA A 285 12.10 -20.38 22.90
C ALA A 285 12.24 -20.26 21.38
N VAL A 286 11.32 -19.57 20.72
CA VAL A 286 11.29 -19.37 19.27
C VAL A 286 11.68 -17.93 18.95
N ASN A 287 12.65 -17.74 18.07
CA ASN A 287 13.04 -16.43 17.58
C ASN A 287 12.18 -16.07 16.35
N GLU A 288 11.27 -15.12 16.55
CA GLU A 288 10.36 -14.62 15.53
C GLU A 288 10.84 -13.35 14.83
N SER A 289 12.09 -12.93 15.08
CA SER A 289 12.65 -11.66 14.58
C SER A 289 12.63 -11.52 13.06
N ALA A 290 12.60 -12.63 12.35
CA ALA A 290 12.48 -12.66 10.88
C ALA A 290 11.16 -12.10 10.36
N LEU A 291 10.06 -12.28 11.11
CA LEU A 291 8.70 -11.85 10.76
C LEU A 291 8.28 -10.59 11.52
N THR A 292 8.58 -10.54 12.82
CA THR A 292 8.16 -9.44 13.71
C THR A 292 9.19 -8.33 13.83
N GLY A 293 10.48 -8.62 13.59
CA GLY A 293 11.58 -7.69 13.83
C GLY A 293 11.99 -7.60 15.30
N GLU A 294 11.41 -8.41 16.22
CA GLU A 294 11.76 -8.45 17.63
C GLU A 294 12.90 -9.45 17.88
N SER A 295 13.96 -8.99 18.55
CA SER A 295 15.14 -9.82 18.81
C SER A 295 14.99 -10.75 20.01
N ILE A 296 13.97 -10.55 20.85
CA ILE A 296 13.77 -11.35 22.07
C ILE A 296 12.97 -12.60 21.68
N PRO A 297 13.50 -13.81 21.94
CA PRO A 297 12.76 -15.04 21.68
C PRO A 297 11.50 -15.15 22.53
N VAL A 298 10.46 -15.74 21.97
CA VAL A 298 9.18 -15.98 22.65
C VAL A 298 9.10 -17.42 23.09
N ASP A 299 8.80 -17.64 24.38
CA ASP A 299 8.59 -18.98 24.89
C ASP A 299 7.26 -19.55 24.36
N LYS A 300 7.32 -20.75 23.79
CA LYS A 300 6.18 -21.48 23.19
C LYS A 300 6.07 -22.86 23.82
N ALA A 301 4.84 -23.30 24.07
CA ALA A 301 4.50 -24.58 24.63
C ALA A 301 3.42 -25.33 23.79
N ALA A 302 3.06 -26.53 24.18
CA ALA A 302 2.00 -27.27 23.51
C ALA A 302 0.67 -26.48 23.50
N GLY A 303 0.08 -26.34 22.32
CA GLY A 303 -1.10 -25.52 22.02
C GLY A 303 -0.79 -24.17 21.39
N ASP A 304 0.48 -23.68 21.43
CA ASP A 304 0.86 -22.41 20.84
C ASP A 304 1.12 -22.51 19.34
N LEU A 305 0.82 -21.40 18.64
CA LEU A 305 1.07 -21.27 17.21
C LEU A 305 2.55 -20.96 16.93
N VAL A 306 3.07 -21.55 15.86
CA VAL A 306 4.40 -21.29 15.33
C VAL A 306 4.30 -20.93 13.84
N SER A 307 5.15 -20.03 13.38
CA SER A 307 5.13 -19.51 12.01
C SER A 307 6.35 -19.95 11.21
N ALA A 308 6.16 -20.21 9.93
CA ALA A 308 7.21 -20.54 8.99
C ALA A 308 8.35 -19.51 9.01
N ALA A 309 9.59 -19.99 8.80
CA ALA A 309 10.82 -19.19 8.78
C ALA A 309 11.27 -18.58 10.13
N THR A 310 10.56 -18.82 11.22
CA THR A 310 11.06 -18.52 12.57
C THR A 310 12.04 -19.61 13.03
N VAL A 311 12.91 -19.28 13.99
CA VAL A 311 14.02 -20.17 14.40
C VAL A 311 13.75 -20.78 15.77
N ASN A 312 13.72 -22.09 15.86
CA ASN A 312 13.67 -22.80 17.12
C ASN A 312 15.04 -22.71 17.85
N GLN A 313 15.09 -22.10 19.04
CA GLN A 313 16.39 -21.85 19.71
C GLN A 313 16.83 -22.93 20.70
N SER A 314 15.89 -23.53 21.45
CA SER A 314 16.29 -24.35 22.61
C SER A 314 15.69 -25.74 22.66
N GLY A 315 14.39 -25.90 22.66
CA GLY A 315 13.72 -27.19 22.86
C GLY A 315 13.51 -27.99 21.58
N PHE A 316 13.18 -29.26 21.74
CA PHE A 316 12.67 -30.08 20.65
C PHE A 316 11.16 -29.95 20.65
N ILE A 317 10.58 -29.61 19.49
CA ILE A 317 9.13 -29.47 19.34
C ILE A 317 8.59 -30.33 18.20
N LYS A 318 7.43 -30.91 18.40
CA LYS A 318 6.60 -31.51 17.37
C LYS A 318 5.40 -30.61 17.12
N CYS A 319 5.11 -30.35 15.88
CA CYS A 319 4.04 -29.43 15.46
C CYS A 319 3.14 -30.13 14.43
N GLU A 320 1.87 -29.79 14.42
CA GLU A 320 0.92 -30.12 13.36
C GLU A 320 0.79 -28.96 12.39
N ALA A 321 0.93 -29.21 11.10
CA ALA A 321 0.88 -28.19 10.05
C ALA A 321 -0.55 -27.64 9.90
N THR A 322 -0.72 -26.33 10.10
CA THR A 322 -2.00 -25.64 9.95
C THR A 322 -2.15 -24.93 8.62
N ARG A 323 -1.05 -24.32 8.11
CA ARG A 323 -0.98 -23.65 6.81
C ARG A 323 0.28 -24.10 6.09
N VAL A 324 0.16 -24.38 4.78
CA VAL A 324 1.24 -24.91 3.95
C VAL A 324 1.30 -24.19 2.61
N GLY A 325 2.46 -24.21 1.94
CA GLY A 325 2.64 -23.64 0.62
C GLY A 325 2.39 -22.12 0.57
N GLU A 326 1.49 -21.68 -0.29
CA GLU A 326 1.16 -20.25 -0.47
C GLU A 326 0.38 -19.65 0.72
N ASP A 327 -0.26 -20.48 1.52
CA ASP A 327 -1.08 -20.05 2.66
C ASP A 327 -0.24 -19.79 3.92
N THR A 328 1.07 -20.11 3.93
CA THR A 328 1.94 -19.79 5.08
C THR A 328 2.06 -18.29 5.30
N THR A 329 2.18 -17.88 6.57
CA THR A 329 2.35 -16.48 6.96
C THR A 329 3.49 -15.81 6.18
N LEU A 330 4.64 -16.49 6.02
CA LEU A 330 5.75 -15.97 5.23
C LEU A 330 5.37 -15.76 3.76
N SER A 331 4.69 -16.73 3.13
CA SER A 331 4.26 -16.62 1.72
C SER A 331 3.29 -15.47 1.53
N GLN A 332 2.36 -15.26 2.46
CA GLN A 332 1.42 -14.12 2.43
C GLN A 332 2.15 -12.78 2.59
N ILE A 333 3.15 -12.68 3.47
CA ILE A 333 4.00 -11.48 3.61
C ILE A 333 4.74 -11.19 2.29
N ILE A 334 5.39 -12.19 1.70
CA ILE A 334 6.09 -12.05 0.42
C ILE A 334 5.13 -11.58 -0.67
N LYS A 335 3.93 -12.15 -0.74
CA LYS A 335 2.89 -11.76 -1.69
C LYS A 335 2.44 -10.32 -1.48
N MET A 336 2.12 -9.91 -0.26
CA MET A 336 1.74 -8.52 0.05
C MET A 336 2.81 -7.52 -0.36
N VAL A 337 4.08 -7.78 -0.06
CA VAL A 337 5.20 -6.89 -0.44
C VAL A 337 5.40 -6.86 -1.97
N SER A 338 5.21 -8.01 -2.64
CA SER A 338 5.26 -8.09 -4.10
C SER A 338 4.10 -7.33 -4.77
N ASP A 339 2.89 -7.48 -4.26
CA ASP A 339 1.69 -6.79 -4.75
C ASP A 339 1.80 -5.27 -4.56
N ALA A 340 2.31 -4.85 -3.39
CA ALA A 340 2.60 -3.43 -3.15
C ALA A 340 3.61 -2.86 -4.16
N ALA A 341 4.63 -3.65 -4.54
CA ALA A 341 5.61 -3.26 -5.56
C ALA A 341 5.02 -3.21 -6.98
N ALA A 342 3.97 -3.98 -7.26
CA ALA A 342 3.29 -4.01 -8.54
C ALA A 342 2.26 -2.87 -8.71
N THR A 343 1.78 -2.28 -7.61
CA THR A 343 0.82 -1.17 -7.64
C THR A 343 1.50 0.19 -7.83
N LYS A 344 0.77 1.18 -8.33
CA LYS A 344 1.29 2.55 -8.50
C LYS A 344 0.58 3.54 -7.58
N ALA A 345 1.37 4.26 -6.82
CA ALA A 345 0.91 5.39 -6.03
C ALA A 345 0.38 6.53 -6.93
N PRO A 346 -0.60 7.34 -6.48
CA PRO A 346 -1.12 8.49 -7.22
C PRO A 346 -0.03 9.46 -7.70
N ILE A 347 0.98 9.72 -6.89
CA ILE A 347 2.12 10.59 -7.26
C ILE A 347 2.93 10.02 -8.43
N ALA A 348 3.05 8.69 -8.54
CA ALA A 348 3.72 8.05 -9.66
C ALA A 348 2.94 8.23 -10.97
N LYS A 349 1.60 8.14 -10.93
CA LYS A 349 0.73 8.39 -12.10
C LYS A 349 0.87 9.82 -12.62
N ILE A 350 1.06 10.80 -11.73
CA ILE A 350 1.33 12.19 -12.11
C ILE A 350 2.69 12.31 -12.80
N ALA A 351 3.74 11.72 -12.23
CA ALA A 351 5.08 11.74 -12.80
C ALA A 351 5.13 11.10 -14.21
N ASP A 352 4.43 9.98 -14.40
CA ASP A 352 4.31 9.31 -15.70
C ASP A 352 3.60 10.17 -16.75
N ARG A 353 2.54 10.88 -16.36
CA ARG A 353 1.81 11.81 -17.25
C ARG A 353 2.72 12.96 -17.69
N VAL A 354 3.47 13.53 -16.75
CA VAL A 354 4.45 14.59 -17.06
C VAL A 354 5.52 14.07 -18.02
N SER A 355 6.08 12.87 -17.77
CA SER A 355 7.06 12.23 -18.67
C SER A 355 6.53 12.05 -20.10
N GLY A 356 5.26 11.70 -20.25
CA GLY A 356 4.65 11.50 -21.57
C GLY A 356 4.55 12.78 -22.41
N VAL A 357 4.43 13.95 -21.78
CA VAL A 357 4.42 15.27 -22.45
C VAL A 357 5.84 15.81 -22.63
N PHE A 358 6.75 15.51 -21.72
CA PHE A 358 8.08 16.06 -21.65
C PHE A 358 8.93 15.71 -22.89
N VAL A 359 8.92 14.44 -23.33
CA VAL A 359 9.75 13.99 -24.46
C VAL A 359 9.37 14.67 -25.79
N PRO A 360 8.09 14.74 -26.21
CA PRO A 360 7.67 15.52 -27.36
C PRO A 360 8.05 17.02 -27.26
N ALA A 361 7.89 17.62 -26.07
CA ALA A 361 8.25 19.02 -25.85
C ALA A 361 9.76 19.26 -26.06
N VAL A 362 10.60 18.38 -25.56
CA VAL A 362 12.07 18.46 -25.74
C VAL A 362 12.47 18.34 -27.20
N ILE A 363 11.87 17.41 -27.96
CA ILE A 363 12.15 17.28 -29.41
C ILE A 363 11.78 18.58 -30.09
N THR A 364 10.66 19.20 -29.77
CA THR A 364 10.24 20.49 -30.33
C THR A 364 11.23 21.60 -29.97
N ILE A 365 11.67 21.69 -28.71
CA ILE A 365 12.66 22.66 -28.26
C ILE A 365 13.99 22.48 -29.03
N ALA A 366 14.44 21.22 -29.20
CA ALA A 366 15.69 20.95 -29.95
C ALA A 366 15.60 21.41 -31.41
N ILE A 367 14.48 21.16 -32.09
CA ILE A 367 14.21 21.62 -33.45
C ILE A 367 14.21 23.15 -33.50
N ILE A 368 13.47 23.80 -32.61
CA ILE A 368 13.43 25.28 -32.54
C ILE A 368 14.83 25.85 -32.28
N THR A 369 15.58 25.27 -31.35
CA THR A 369 16.95 25.67 -31.04
C THR A 369 17.83 25.63 -32.30
N THR A 370 17.80 24.52 -33.04
CA THR A 370 18.57 24.37 -34.29
C THR A 370 18.17 25.43 -35.32
N ILE A 371 16.86 25.64 -35.54
CA ILE A 371 16.35 26.64 -36.48
C ILE A 371 16.78 28.06 -36.07
N VAL A 372 16.66 28.42 -34.80
CA VAL A 372 17.03 29.76 -34.31
C VAL A 372 18.53 30.03 -34.56
N TRP A 373 19.41 29.05 -34.22
CA TRP A 373 20.85 29.23 -34.49
C TRP A 373 21.21 29.33 -35.97
N LEU A 374 20.49 28.60 -36.86
CA LEU A 374 20.63 28.74 -38.31
C LEU A 374 20.19 30.13 -38.78
N LEU A 375 19.05 30.63 -38.27
CA LEU A 375 18.56 31.97 -38.64
C LEU A 375 19.41 33.11 -38.11
N THR A 376 20.22 32.90 -37.07
CA THR A 376 21.21 33.87 -36.57
C THR A 376 22.51 33.86 -37.36
N GLY A 377 22.58 33.08 -38.47
CA GLY A 377 23.74 33.07 -39.38
C GLY A 377 24.91 32.16 -38.96
N HIS A 378 24.68 31.29 -37.97
CA HIS A 378 25.69 30.29 -37.59
C HIS A 378 25.67 29.08 -38.53
N GLU A 379 26.81 28.42 -38.64
CA GLU A 379 26.96 27.22 -39.43
C GLU A 379 26.06 26.08 -39.01
N ALA A 380 25.68 25.21 -39.95
CA ALA A 380 24.77 24.12 -39.73
C ALA A 380 25.26 23.12 -38.66
N GLY A 381 26.57 22.84 -38.62
CA GLY A 381 27.19 21.98 -37.63
C GLY A 381 27.06 22.52 -36.23
N TYR A 382 27.31 23.83 -36.05
CA TYR A 382 27.17 24.52 -34.79
C TYR A 382 25.70 24.50 -34.29
N ALA A 383 24.75 24.86 -35.17
CA ALA A 383 23.32 24.86 -34.86
C ALA A 383 22.80 23.46 -34.45
N LEU A 384 23.25 22.43 -35.20
CA LEU A 384 22.88 21.04 -34.94
C LEU A 384 23.44 20.55 -33.58
N ALA A 385 24.67 20.93 -33.23
CA ALA A 385 25.29 20.58 -31.96
C ALA A 385 24.51 21.13 -30.76
N ARG A 386 23.88 22.32 -30.87
CA ARG A 386 23.01 22.89 -29.83
C ARG A 386 21.71 22.07 -29.69
N GLY A 387 21.06 21.75 -30.82
CA GLY A 387 19.90 20.88 -30.83
C GLY A 387 20.16 19.49 -30.23
N ILE A 388 21.29 18.87 -30.59
CA ILE A 388 21.72 17.58 -30.02
C ILE A 388 21.97 17.70 -28.52
N SER A 389 22.61 18.78 -28.05
CA SER A 389 22.84 19.03 -26.61
C SER A 389 21.53 19.09 -25.84
N VAL A 390 20.49 19.74 -26.40
CA VAL A 390 19.15 19.77 -25.80
C VAL A 390 18.53 18.37 -25.71
N LEU A 391 18.60 17.57 -26.79
CA LEU A 391 18.06 16.20 -26.79
C LEU A 391 18.73 15.33 -25.71
N VAL A 392 20.04 15.42 -25.59
CA VAL A 392 20.83 14.55 -24.71
C VAL A 392 20.63 14.90 -23.22
N ILE A 393 20.71 16.21 -22.87
CA ILE A 393 20.58 16.62 -21.47
C ILE A 393 19.18 16.38 -20.90
N SER A 394 18.17 16.39 -21.77
CA SER A 394 16.75 16.37 -21.37
C SER A 394 16.19 14.97 -21.13
N CYS A 395 17.00 13.96 -20.92
CA CYS A 395 16.50 12.63 -20.65
C CYS A 395 15.78 12.55 -19.30
N PRO A 396 14.50 12.14 -19.22
CA PRO A 396 13.74 12.03 -17.97
C PRO A 396 14.00 10.70 -17.21
N CYS A 397 15.21 10.15 -17.28
CA CYS A 397 15.56 8.85 -16.70
C CYS A 397 15.32 8.80 -15.20
N ALA A 398 15.78 9.83 -14.49
CA ALA A 398 15.63 9.94 -13.04
C ALA A 398 14.16 10.07 -12.59
N LEU A 399 13.33 10.72 -13.41
CA LEU A 399 11.90 10.92 -13.11
C LEU A 399 11.13 9.60 -13.02
N GLY A 400 11.38 8.68 -13.95
CA GLY A 400 10.75 7.36 -13.97
C GLY A 400 11.12 6.46 -12.80
N LEU A 401 12.26 6.71 -12.14
CA LEU A 401 12.75 5.94 -10.99
C LEU A 401 12.44 6.59 -9.64
N ALA A 402 12.20 7.89 -9.62
CA ALA A 402 12.07 8.70 -8.40
C ALA A 402 11.06 8.14 -7.41
N THR A 403 9.90 7.68 -7.89
CA THR A 403 8.81 7.15 -7.06
C THR A 403 8.93 5.65 -6.81
N PRO A 404 9.09 4.76 -7.83
CA PRO A 404 9.06 3.32 -7.59
C PRO A 404 10.18 2.84 -6.67
N VAL A 405 11.38 3.40 -6.79
CA VAL A 405 12.53 3.01 -5.96
C VAL A 405 12.30 3.40 -4.50
N ALA A 406 11.80 4.60 -4.23
CA ALA A 406 11.51 5.05 -2.87
C ALA A 406 10.40 4.22 -2.20
N ILE A 407 9.33 3.89 -2.95
CA ILE A 407 8.23 3.03 -2.48
C ILE A 407 8.75 1.64 -2.14
N MET A 408 9.56 1.03 -3.01
CA MET A 408 10.07 -0.32 -2.76
C MET A 408 11.01 -0.37 -1.54
N VAL A 409 11.89 0.62 -1.39
CA VAL A 409 12.73 0.72 -0.19
C VAL A 409 11.87 0.95 1.06
N GLY A 410 10.84 1.82 0.96
CA GLY A 410 9.89 2.07 2.03
C GLY A 410 9.14 0.81 2.46
N ASN A 411 8.53 0.08 1.51
CA ASN A 411 7.85 -1.17 1.79
C ASN A 411 8.80 -2.22 2.38
N GLY A 412 10.02 -2.34 1.84
CA GLY A 412 11.01 -3.26 2.36
C GLY A 412 11.45 -2.94 3.80
N MET A 413 11.54 -1.66 4.13
CA MET A 413 11.81 -1.22 5.52
C MET A 413 10.62 -1.47 6.43
N GLY A 414 9.40 -1.21 5.97
CA GLY A 414 8.17 -1.56 6.69
C GLY A 414 8.12 -3.04 7.02
N ALA A 415 8.27 -3.90 6.02
CA ALA A 415 8.24 -5.36 6.16
C ALA A 415 9.28 -5.88 7.17
N LYS A 416 10.52 -5.36 7.15
CA LYS A 416 11.56 -5.71 8.13
C LYS A 416 11.19 -5.37 9.57
N ASN A 417 10.28 -4.44 9.78
CA ASN A 417 9.83 -4.02 11.09
C ASN A 417 8.42 -4.55 11.43
N GLY A 418 7.90 -5.47 10.64
CA GLY A 418 6.57 -6.04 10.84
C GLY A 418 5.41 -5.13 10.41
N ILE A 419 5.67 -4.09 9.61
CA ILE A 419 4.66 -3.18 9.06
C ILE A 419 4.49 -3.45 7.57
N LEU A 420 3.36 -4.01 7.16
CA LEU A 420 3.09 -4.45 5.80
C LEU A 420 2.07 -3.52 5.12
N PHE A 421 2.49 -2.83 4.07
CA PHE A 421 1.60 -2.03 3.23
C PHE A 421 1.14 -2.89 2.05
N LYS A 422 -0.16 -3.09 1.86
CA LYS A 422 -0.70 -3.92 0.78
C LYS A 422 -0.53 -3.30 -0.60
N THR A 423 -0.51 -1.96 -0.68
CA THR A 423 -0.38 -1.23 -1.93
C THR A 423 0.52 -0.01 -1.80
N ALA A 424 1.05 0.46 -2.92
CA ALA A 424 1.77 1.74 -2.96
C ALA A 424 0.85 2.94 -2.62
N VAL A 425 -0.46 2.79 -2.85
CA VAL A 425 -1.46 3.79 -2.47
C VAL A 425 -1.58 3.87 -0.95
N SER A 426 -1.65 2.72 -0.27
CA SER A 426 -1.72 2.64 1.20
C SER A 426 -0.49 3.30 1.84
N LEU A 427 0.73 3.07 1.27
CA LEU A 427 1.95 3.73 1.73
C LEU A 427 1.90 5.25 1.51
N GLU A 428 1.31 5.74 0.41
CA GLU A 428 1.18 7.18 0.15
C GLU A 428 0.13 7.83 1.06
N GLU A 429 -1.06 7.24 1.20
CA GLU A 429 -2.19 7.84 1.92
C GLU A 429 -1.98 7.83 3.45
N ALA A 430 -1.32 6.81 4.00
CA ALA A 430 -1.03 6.74 5.45
C ALA A 430 -0.31 7.98 5.99
N GLY A 431 0.58 8.58 5.20
CA GLY A 431 1.30 9.81 5.59
C GLY A 431 0.43 11.07 5.63
N LYS A 432 -0.75 11.03 5.00
CA LYS A 432 -1.69 12.14 4.87
C LYS A 432 -2.81 12.11 5.91
N VAL A 433 -2.84 11.09 6.77
CA VAL A 433 -3.84 10.89 7.83
C VAL A 433 -3.85 12.06 8.79
N GLN A 434 -5.06 12.52 9.16
CA GLN A 434 -5.33 13.64 10.05
C GLN A 434 -6.09 13.20 11.30
N ILE A 435 -6.86 12.10 11.22
CA ILE A 435 -7.65 11.53 12.31
C ILE A 435 -7.30 10.04 12.37
N VAL A 436 -7.01 9.53 13.58
CA VAL A 436 -6.84 8.09 13.83
C VAL A 436 -7.96 7.65 14.76
N ALA A 437 -8.81 6.75 14.27
CA ALA A 437 -9.85 6.09 15.03
C ALA A 437 -9.32 4.73 15.51
N LEU A 438 -9.28 4.52 16.82
CA LEU A 438 -8.77 3.31 17.46
C LEU A 438 -9.95 2.51 18.03
N ASP A 439 -10.04 1.23 17.69
CA ASP A 439 -10.89 0.35 18.49
C ASP A 439 -10.32 0.21 19.92
N LYS A 440 -11.16 -0.10 20.89
CA LYS A 440 -10.69 -0.34 22.26
C LYS A 440 -10.05 -1.72 22.39
N THR A 441 -10.85 -2.76 22.13
CA THR A 441 -10.54 -4.15 22.46
C THR A 441 -9.49 -4.74 21.53
N GLY A 442 -8.42 -5.36 22.08
CA GLY A 442 -7.34 -5.91 21.27
C GLY A 442 -6.42 -4.85 20.62
N THR A 443 -6.88 -3.60 20.50
CA THR A 443 -6.12 -2.47 19.89
C THR A 443 -5.46 -1.60 20.96
N ILE A 444 -6.23 -0.87 21.78
CA ILE A 444 -5.72 -0.09 22.91
C ILE A 444 -5.44 -1.00 24.12
N THR A 445 -6.26 -2.03 24.29
CA THR A 445 -6.17 -3.00 25.38
C THR A 445 -5.67 -4.35 24.88
N ASN A 446 -5.33 -5.27 25.81
CA ASN A 446 -4.83 -6.60 25.47
C ASN A 446 -5.92 -7.48 24.80
N GLY A 447 -7.21 -7.12 24.94
CA GLY A 447 -8.34 -7.90 24.41
C GLY A 447 -8.66 -9.14 25.25
N GLN A 448 -7.92 -9.37 26.31
CA GLN A 448 -8.16 -10.45 27.27
C GLN A 448 -8.39 -9.86 28.66
N PRO A 449 -9.53 -10.19 29.31
CA PRO A 449 -9.77 -9.77 30.69
C PRO A 449 -8.75 -10.40 31.63
N GLU A 450 -8.22 -9.61 32.58
CA GLU A 450 -7.29 -10.06 33.61
C GLU A 450 -7.82 -9.67 34.98
N VAL A 451 -7.46 -10.45 36.02
CA VAL A 451 -7.75 -10.08 37.43
C VAL A 451 -6.81 -8.95 37.82
N THR A 452 -7.35 -7.76 38.06
CA THR A 452 -6.60 -6.58 38.43
C THR A 452 -6.52 -6.28 39.91
N ASP A 453 -7.58 -6.63 40.68
CA ASP A 453 -7.66 -6.38 42.10
C ASP A 453 -8.39 -7.51 42.80
N ILE A 454 -7.92 -7.85 44.01
CA ILE A 454 -8.51 -8.84 44.90
C ILE A 454 -8.71 -8.15 46.24
N LEU A 455 -9.94 -7.99 46.66
CA LEU A 455 -10.34 -7.31 47.89
C LEU A 455 -11.12 -8.29 48.77
N PRO A 456 -10.43 -9.02 49.66
CA PRO A 456 -11.11 -9.94 50.57
C PRO A 456 -11.93 -9.17 51.67
N ALA A 457 -13.01 -9.76 52.12
CA ALA A 457 -13.74 -9.28 53.27
C ALA A 457 -13.00 -9.53 54.60
N ASP A 458 -13.40 -8.85 55.67
CA ASP A 458 -12.74 -8.99 56.98
C ASP A 458 -12.68 -10.43 57.41
N GLY A 459 -11.48 -10.92 57.71
CA GLY A 459 -11.21 -12.27 58.15
C GLY A 459 -11.13 -13.36 57.06
N VAL A 460 -11.15 -12.97 55.80
CA VAL A 460 -10.95 -13.84 54.63
C VAL A 460 -9.58 -13.60 54.03
N SER A 461 -8.85 -14.63 53.65
CA SER A 461 -7.59 -14.48 52.92
C SER A 461 -7.85 -14.35 51.43
N GLU A 462 -6.92 -13.72 50.71
CA GLU A 462 -6.98 -13.65 49.23
C GLU A 462 -7.05 -15.03 48.58
N ASN A 463 -6.26 -15.98 49.13
CA ASN A 463 -6.22 -17.35 48.64
C ASN A 463 -7.55 -18.09 48.85
N ASP A 464 -8.26 -17.86 49.98
CA ASP A 464 -9.56 -18.45 50.24
C ASP A 464 -10.61 -17.89 49.28
N LEU A 465 -10.60 -16.57 49.05
CA LEU A 465 -11.50 -15.92 48.10
C LEU A 465 -11.28 -16.46 46.68
N LEU A 466 -9.99 -16.52 46.21
CA LEU A 466 -9.67 -17.04 44.88
C LEU A 466 -9.99 -18.54 44.74
N THR A 467 -9.76 -19.37 45.76
CA THR A 467 -10.05 -20.80 45.74
C THR A 467 -11.56 -21.05 45.56
N ILE A 468 -12.38 -20.26 46.25
CA ILE A 468 -13.85 -20.37 46.14
C ILE A 468 -14.34 -19.85 44.78
N ALA A 469 -13.79 -18.70 44.34
CA ALA A 469 -14.09 -18.15 43.02
C ALA A 469 -13.65 -19.12 41.88
N TYR A 470 -12.47 -19.74 42.03
CA TYR A 470 -11.99 -20.75 41.08
C TYR A 470 -12.91 -21.97 41.02
N ALA A 471 -13.35 -22.48 42.15
CA ALA A 471 -14.26 -23.61 42.19
C ALA A 471 -15.62 -23.29 41.52
N LEU A 472 -16.16 -22.08 41.72
CA LEU A 472 -17.40 -21.61 41.13
C LEU A 472 -17.29 -21.34 39.61
N GLU A 473 -16.24 -20.67 39.20
CA GLU A 473 -16.04 -20.22 37.80
C GLU A 473 -15.52 -21.35 36.88
N LYS A 474 -14.96 -22.45 37.42
CA LYS A 474 -14.44 -23.59 36.65
C LYS A 474 -15.45 -24.20 35.66
N LYS A 475 -16.73 -24.10 35.94
CA LYS A 475 -17.83 -24.60 35.09
C LYS A 475 -18.51 -23.48 34.28
N SER A 476 -17.99 -22.24 34.35
CA SER A 476 -18.54 -21.10 33.64
C SER A 476 -17.84 -20.93 32.29
N GLU A 477 -18.61 -20.67 31.25
CA GLU A 477 -18.11 -20.35 29.90
C GLU A 477 -17.94 -18.83 29.66
N HIS A 478 -18.20 -18.03 30.72
CA HIS A 478 -18.14 -16.57 30.59
C HIS A 478 -16.68 -16.08 30.41
N PRO A 479 -16.40 -15.11 29.54
CA PRO A 479 -15.02 -14.60 29.33
C PRO A 479 -14.33 -14.12 30.61
N LEU A 480 -15.07 -13.54 31.58
CA LEU A 480 -14.52 -13.11 32.86
C LEU A 480 -14.08 -14.28 33.76
N ALA A 481 -14.69 -15.46 33.60
CA ALA A 481 -14.31 -16.67 34.33
C ALA A 481 -12.87 -17.07 33.97
N LYS A 482 -12.50 -17.00 32.71
CA LYS A 482 -11.15 -17.34 32.21
C LYS A 482 -10.06 -16.56 32.97
N ALA A 483 -10.25 -15.26 33.21
CA ALA A 483 -9.32 -14.44 33.97
C ALA A 483 -9.08 -14.94 35.40
N ILE A 484 -10.17 -15.35 36.07
CA ILE A 484 -10.09 -15.90 37.45
C ILE A 484 -9.41 -17.27 37.43
N LEU A 485 -9.70 -18.11 36.45
CA LEU A 485 -9.08 -19.42 36.27
C LEU A 485 -7.57 -19.30 36.06
N GLU A 486 -7.14 -18.45 35.14
CA GLU A 486 -5.74 -18.21 34.84
C GLU A 486 -4.96 -17.65 36.02
N LYS A 487 -5.54 -16.66 36.72
CA LYS A 487 -4.96 -16.09 37.94
C LYS A 487 -4.79 -17.14 39.03
N SER A 488 -5.82 -17.95 39.26
CA SER A 488 -5.81 -19.01 40.27
C SER A 488 -4.80 -20.11 39.96
N ALA A 489 -4.72 -20.51 38.69
CA ALA A 489 -3.74 -21.48 38.18
C ALA A 489 -2.30 -20.97 38.33
N SER A 490 -2.03 -19.69 38.04
CA SER A 490 -0.71 -19.07 38.18
C SER A 490 -0.19 -19.06 39.63
N LEU A 491 -1.10 -19.07 40.59
CA LEU A 491 -0.81 -19.17 42.01
C LEU A 491 -0.76 -20.62 42.52
N GLY A 492 -0.94 -21.61 41.65
CA GLY A 492 -0.92 -23.02 42.00
C GLY A 492 -2.13 -23.50 42.83
N LEU A 493 -3.25 -22.73 42.80
CA LEU A 493 -4.46 -23.10 43.54
C LEU A 493 -5.18 -24.26 42.85
N THR A 494 -5.81 -25.14 43.64
CA THR A 494 -6.62 -26.26 43.13
C THR A 494 -8.09 -26.00 43.36
N ALA A 495 -8.92 -26.14 42.32
CA ALA A 495 -10.36 -26.00 42.45
C ALA A 495 -10.98 -27.25 43.06
N GLN A 496 -11.82 -27.06 44.10
CA GLN A 496 -12.69 -28.12 44.60
C GLN A 496 -13.88 -28.30 43.64
N GLU A 497 -14.39 -29.55 43.57
CA GLU A 497 -15.53 -29.81 42.67
C GLU A 497 -16.85 -29.33 43.29
N VAL A 498 -17.61 -28.53 42.51
CA VAL A 498 -18.92 -28.01 42.88
C VAL A 498 -20.05 -28.83 42.24
N THR A 499 -21.17 -28.96 42.94
CA THR A 499 -22.42 -29.59 42.49
C THR A 499 -23.50 -28.55 42.31
N GLU A 500 -24.61 -28.91 41.66
CA GLU A 500 -25.77 -28.04 41.43
C GLU A 500 -25.39 -26.67 40.84
N PHE A 501 -24.46 -26.64 39.91
CA PHE A 501 -24.01 -25.40 39.23
C PHE A 501 -25.13 -24.81 38.37
N GLN A 502 -25.41 -23.53 38.53
CA GLN A 502 -26.41 -22.78 37.78
C GLN A 502 -25.81 -21.44 37.35
N ALA A 503 -25.83 -21.18 36.04
CA ALA A 503 -25.58 -19.86 35.50
C ALA A 503 -26.88 -19.06 35.43
N LEU A 504 -26.88 -17.85 35.99
CA LEU A 504 -28.05 -16.96 36.09
C LEU A 504 -27.82 -15.77 35.16
N PRO A 505 -28.32 -15.78 33.90
CA PRO A 505 -28.03 -14.73 32.91
C PRO A 505 -28.26 -13.33 33.46
N GLY A 506 -27.25 -12.45 33.31
CA GLY A 506 -27.25 -11.06 33.75
C GLY A 506 -27.08 -10.84 35.27
N ASN A 507 -27.06 -11.90 36.09
CA ASN A 507 -26.91 -11.83 37.55
C ASN A 507 -25.59 -12.40 38.03
N GLY A 508 -25.29 -13.67 37.73
CA GLY A 508 -24.12 -14.36 38.23
C GLY A 508 -24.23 -15.88 38.19
N LEU A 509 -23.57 -16.52 39.14
CA LEU A 509 -23.44 -17.96 39.26
C LEU A 509 -23.87 -18.43 40.66
N SER A 510 -24.37 -19.64 40.72
CA SER A 510 -24.69 -20.32 41.99
C SER A 510 -24.25 -21.78 41.90
N ALA A 511 -23.68 -22.33 42.98
CA ALA A 511 -23.33 -23.75 43.07
C ALA A 511 -23.27 -24.22 44.54
N LYS A 512 -23.20 -25.52 44.75
CA LYS A 512 -22.98 -26.11 46.09
C LYS A 512 -21.57 -26.71 46.19
N LEU A 513 -20.88 -26.38 47.29
CA LEU A 513 -19.62 -26.98 47.68
C LEU A 513 -19.86 -27.80 48.98
N GLY A 514 -20.08 -29.08 48.85
CA GLY A 514 -20.55 -29.90 49.94
C GLY A 514 -21.94 -29.46 50.47
N ALA A 515 -22.02 -29.04 51.74
CA ALA A 515 -23.25 -28.48 52.34
C ALA A 515 -23.38 -26.95 52.15
N SER A 516 -22.32 -26.24 51.72
CA SER A 516 -22.31 -24.78 51.59
C SER A 516 -22.78 -24.32 50.23
N THR A 517 -23.54 -23.23 50.17
CA THR A 517 -24.01 -22.58 48.97
C THR A 517 -22.99 -21.46 48.57
N LEU A 518 -22.47 -21.56 47.35
CA LEU A 518 -21.60 -20.54 46.77
C LEU A 518 -22.37 -19.70 45.77
N ILE A 519 -22.20 -18.41 45.83
CA ILE A 519 -22.74 -17.45 44.84
C ILE A 519 -21.66 -16.48 44.39
N GLY A 520 -21.66 -16.13 43.11
CA GLY A 520 -20.75 -15.14 42.54
C GLY A 520 -21.44 -14.35 41.44
N GLY A 521 -21.14 -13.07 41.31
CA GLY A 521 -21.73 -12.29 40.24
C GLY A 521 -21.74 -10.79 40.46
N SER A 522 -22.68 -10.11 39.80
CA SER A 522 -22.77 -8.66 39.81
C SER A 522 -23.08 -8.08 41.17
N MET A 523 -22.60 -6.87 41.44
CA MET A 523 -22.85 -6.14 42.69
C MET A 523 -24.37 -6.04 43.00
N LYS A 524 -25.18 -5.77 41.98
CA LYS A 524 -26.64 -5.68 42.10
C LYS A 524 -27.25 -7.00 42.58
N TYR A 525 -26.83 -8.10 42.04
CA TYR A 525 -27.33 -9.43 42.38
C TYR A 525 -26.91 -9.87 43.78
N ILE A 526 -25.61 -9.77 44.09
CA ILE A 526 -25.09 -10.24 45.37
C ILE A 526 -25.64 -9.42 46.54
N ASN A 527 -25.91 -8.13 46.39
CA ASN A 527 -26.47 -7.28 47.42
C ASN A 527 -27.91 -7.67 47.81
N THR A 528 -28.62 -8.45 46.99
CA THR A 528 -29.95 -9.00 47.36
C THR A 528 -29.86 -10.27 48.17
N LEU A 529 -28.72 -10.97 48.18
CA LEU A 529 -28.52 -12.30 48.76
C LEU A 529 -27.55 -12.34 49.94
N ALA A 530 -26.65 -11.38 50.04
CA ALA A 530 -25.62 -11.30 51.07
C ALA A 530 -25.47 -9.85 51.56
N ALA A 531 -25.24 -9.68 52.88
CA ALA A 531 -24.96 -8.36 53.42
C ALA A 531 -23.56 -7.87 52.98
N VAL A 532 -23.53 -6.80 52.16
CA VAL A 532 -22.28 -6.16 51.74
C VAL A 532 -21.98 -4.99 52.66
N SER A 533 -20.78 -4.95 53.25
CA SER A 533 -20.38 -3.82 54.12
C SER A 533 -20.25 -2.53 53.31
N PRO A 534 -20.63 -1.35 53.86
CA PRO A 534 -20.53 -0.07 53.15
C PRO A 534 -19.13 0.26 52.63
N PRO A 535 -18.00 -0.05 53.33
CA PRO A 535 -16.68 0.15 52.82
C PRO A 535 -16.37 -0.63 51.52
N LEU A 536 -16.77 -1.92 51.50
CA LEU A 536 -16.56 -2.76 50.32
C LEU A 536 -17.46 -2.35 49.14
N MET A 537 -18.69 -1.88 49.41
CA MET A 537 -19.58 -1.33 48.39
C MET A 537 -18.94 -0.09 47.72
N ASN A 538 -18.41 0.86 48.52
CA ASN A 538 -17.71 2.04 48.00
C ASN A 538 -16.45 1.67 47.20
N GLN A 539 -15.74 0.60 47.60
CA GLN A 539 -14.59 0.10 46.83
C GLN A 539 -15.02 -0.54 45.52
N ALA A 540 -16.10 -1.32 45.49
CA ALA A 540 -16.65 -1.86 44.23
C ALA A 540 -17.09 -0.74 43.25
N GLU A 541 -17.73 0.32 43.78
CA GLU A 541 -18.15 1.46 42.98
C GLU A 541 -16.92 2.21 42.39
N LYS A 542 -15.87 2.44 43.18
CA LYS A 542 -14.60 3.04 42.71
C LYS A 542 -13.93 2.20 41.63
N LEU A 543 -13.89 0.87 41.80
CA LEU A 543 -13.38 -0.05 40.77
C LEU A 543 -14.20 0.05 39.48
N ALA A 544 -15.55 0.07 39.60
CA ALA A 544 -16.41 0.27 38.44
C ALA A 544 -16.24 1.66 37.78
N GLU A 545 -15.93 2.72 38.56
CA GLU A 545 -15.60 4.05 38.05
C GLU A 545 -14.23 4.07 37.33
N ALA A 546 -13.32 3.22 37.78
CA ALA A 546 -12.03 3.03 37.11
C ALA A 546 -12.11 2.15 35.84
N GLY A 547 -13.34 1.76 35.40
CA GLY A 547 -13.54 0.94 34.20
C GLY A 547 -13.40 -0.57 34.41
N LYS A 548 -13.24 -1.03 35.64
CA LYS A 548 -13.11 -2.44 36.01
C LYS A 548 -14.48 -3.07 36.28
N THR A 549 -14.57 -4.38 36.15
CA THR A 549 -15.81 -5.16 36.47
C THR A 549 -15.63 -5.84 37.82
N PRO A 550 -16.21 -5.31 38.90
CA PRO A 550 -16.15 -5.94 40.21
C PRO A 550 -17.14 -7.12 40.25
N LEU A 551 -16.62 -8.30 40.51
CA LEU A 551 -17.40 -9.54 40.78
C LEU A 551 -17.34 -9.82 42.25
N LEU A 552 -18.51 -9.97 42.89
CA LEU A 552 -18.64 -10.28 44.32
C LEU A 552 -18.88 -11.77 44.52
N PHE A 553 -18.22 -12.33 45.50
CA PHE A 553 -18.33 -13.75 45.86
C PHE A 553 -18.79 -13.90 47.31
N ALA A 554 -19.72 -14.81 47.55
CA ALA A 554 -20.25 -15.09 48.87
C ALA A 554 -20.46 -16.58 49.09
N LYS A 555 -20.38 -16.99 50.35
CA LYS A 555 -20.59 -18.35 50.84
C LYS A 555 -21.59 -18.32 51.99
N ASP A 556 -22.65 -19.13 51.89
CA ASP A 556 -23.72 -19.23 52.88
C ASP A 556 -24.28 -17.85 53.34
N GLY A 557 -24.50 -16.95 52.38
CA GLY A 557 -25.01 -15.59 52.62
C GLY A 557 -24.01 -14.61 53.23
N LYS A 558 -22.72 -15.02 53.42
CA LYS A 558 -21.63 -14.11 53.86
C LYS A 558 -20.76 -13.74 52.66
N LEU A 559 -20.52 -12.43 52.52
CA LEU A 559 -19.59 -11.94 51.51
C LEU A 559 -18.17 -12.40 51.83
N LEU A 560 -17.47 -12.99 50.86
CA LEU A 560 -16.05 -13.35 50.93
C LEU A 560 -15.15 -12.25 50.42
N GLY A 561 -15.61 -11.47 49.45
CA GLY A 561 -14.82 -10.36 48.86
C GLY A 561 -15.21 -10.03 47.44
N ILE A 562 -14.37 -9.20 46.84
CA ILE A 562 -14.51 -8.68 45.47
C ILE A 562 -13.28 -9.08 44.66
N ILE A 563 -13.50 -9.58 43.46
CA ILE A 563 -12.46 -9.79 42.46
C ILE A 563 -12.80 -8.86 41.29
N ALA A 564 -11.93 -7.90 40.98
CA ALA A 564 -12.11 -7.01 39.85
C ALA A 564 -11.38 -7.55 38.63
N VAL A 565 -12.10 -7.60 37.53
CA VAL A 565 -11.59 -8.06 36.24
C VAL A 565 -11.69 -6.90 35.23
N ALA A 566 -10.65 -6.67 34.44
CA ALA A 566 -10.66 -5.66 33.41
C ALA A 566 -9.80 -6.08 32.21
N ASP A 567 -10.13 -5.57 31.05
CA ASP A 567 -9.27 -5.60 29.88
C ASP A 567 -8.23 -4.48 30.00
N VAL A 568 -6.98 -4.86 30.21
CA VAL A 568 -5.89 -3.94 30.60
C VAL A 568 -5.33 -3.22 29.37
N ILE A 569 -5.02 -1.93 29.52
CA ILE A 569 -4.38 -1.13 28.48
C ILE A 569 -2.96 -1.67 28.20
N LYS A 570 -2.61 -1.81 26.93
CA LYS A 570 -1.25 -2.20 26.53
C LYS A 570 -0.22 -1.16 27.03
N PRO A 571 0.97 -1.58 27.43
CA PRO A 571 2.00 -0.69 28.01
C PRO A 571 2.41 0.47 27.10
N ASP A 572 2.36 0.27 25.78
CA ASP A 572 2.78 1.24 24.77
C ASP A 572 1.64 2.17 24.28
N SER A 573 0.36 1.88 24.63
CA SER A 573 -0.80 2.60 24.08
C SER A 573 -0.81 4.09 24.40
N ALA A 574 -0.56 4.48 25.64
CA ALA A 574 -0.55 5.90 26.03
C ALA A 574 0.56 6.67 25.32
N GLN A 575 1.74 6.06 25.15
CA GLN A 575 2.82 6.68 24.42
C GLN A 575 2.51 6.79 22.93
N ALA A 576 1.95 5.76 22.31
CA ALA A 576 1.58 5.77 20.91
C ALA A 576 0.55 6.86 20.58
N VAL A 577 -0.47 7.02 21.46
CA VAL A 577 -1.45 8.10 21.36
C VAL A 577 -0.76 9.47 21.43
N LYS A 578 0.15 9.68 22.38
CA LYS A 578 0.89 10.93 22.51
C LYS A 578 1.78 11.23 21.30
N GLU A 579 2.39 10.20 20.70
CA GLU A 579 3.18 10.35 19.45
C GLU A 579 2.30 10.79 18.28
N LEU A 580 1.11 10.20 18.13
CA LEU A 580 0.12 10.62 17.10
C LEU A 580 -0.31 12.08 17.30
N GLN A 581 -0.61 12.49 18.53
CA GLN A 581 -0.95 13.88 18.86
C GLN A 581 0.21 14.84 18.56
N ASN A 582 1.44 14.46 18.87
CA ASN A 582 2.64 15.25 18.54
C ASN A 582 2.81 15.43 17.03
N MET A 583 2.35 14.45 16.22
CA MET A 583 2.29 14.56 14.76
C MET A 583 1.16 15.46 14.26
N GLY A 584 0.32 16.03 15.15
CA GLY A 584 -0.85 16.85 14.82
C GLY A 584 -2.03 16.03 14.33
N ILE A 585 -2.14 14.78 14.72
CA ILE A 585 -3.23 13.85 14.38
C ILE A 585 -4.21 13.82 15.54
N HIS A 586 -5.50 13.94 15.25
CA HIS A 586 -6.57 13.81 16.24
C HIS A 586 -6.88 12.35 16.49
N VAL A 587 -6.85 11.92 17.77
CA VAL A 587 -7.01 10.50 18.15
C VAL A 587 -8.39 10.27 18.79
N VAL A 588 -9.18 9.38 18.20
CA VAL A 588 -10.53 9.03 18.61
C VAL A 588 -10.58 7.56 19.03
N MET A 589 -11.11 7.27 20.20
CA MET A 589 -11.40 5.88 20.64
C MET A 589 -12.85 5.51 20.34
N LEU A 590 -13.07 4.36 19.70
CA LEU A 590 -14.38 3.76 19.43
C LEU A 590 -14.55 2.53 20.34
N THR A 591 -15.71 2.39 20.96
CA THR A 591 -16.01 1.22 21.80
C THR A 591 -17.51 0.97 21.93
N GLY A 592 -17.89 -0.32 22.03
CA GLY A 592 -19.25 -0.75 22.41
C GLY A 592 -19.55 -0.63 23.91
N ASP A 593 -18.55 -0.33 24.73
CA ASP A 593 -18.69 -0.22 26.18
C ASP A 593 -19.61 0.94 26.60
N ASN A 594 -20.11 0.86 27.83
CA ASN A 594 -20.84 1.96 28.45
C ASN A 594 -19.96 3.20 28.65
N LYS A 595 -20.57 4.37 28.73
CA LYS A 595 -19.90 5.68 28.87
C LYS A 595 -18.90 5.76 30.02
N ARG A 596 -19.15 5.08 31.14
CA ARG A 596 -18.28 5.10 32.35
C ARG A 596 -16.94 4.41 32.05
N THR A 597 -16.99 3.16 31.59
CA THR A 597 -15.80 2.36 31.24
C THR A 597 -15.03 3.02 30.10
N ALA A 598 -15.72 3.47 29.06
CA ALA A 598 -15.11 4.15 27.92
C ALA A 598 -14.33 5.41 28.33
N ARG A 599 -14.91 6.22 29.25
CA ARG A 599 -14.25 7.43 29.77
C ARG A 599 -12.99 7.11 30.57
N ALA A 600 -13.05 6.08 31.42
CA ALA A 600 -11.91 5.66 32.23
C ALA A 600 -10.72 5.23 31.35
N ILE A 601 -10.99 4.35 30.39
CA ILE A 601 -9.95 3.82 29.46
C ILE A 601 -9.44 4.93 28.54
N GLY A 602 -10.31 5.78 28.00
CA GLY A 602 -9.92 6.89 27.14
C GLY A 602 -9.03 7.91 27.86
N ALA A 603 -9.31 8.19 29.13
CA ALA A 603 -8.47 9.06 29.96
C ALA A 603 -7.09 8.43 30.26
N GLN A 604 -7.02 7.13 30.52
CA GLN A 604 -5.78 6.40 30.74
C GLN A 604 -4.92 6.34 29.45
N ALA A 605 -5.55 6.12 28.30
CA ALA A 605 -4.89 6.12 27.00
C ALA A 605 -4.50 7.53 26.52
N GLY A 606 -5.16 8.59 27.05
CA GLY A 606 -4.91 9.97 26.69
C GLY A 606 -5.46 10.40 25.34
N VAL A 607 -6.52 9.74 24.83
CA VAL A 607 -7.13 10.08 23.53
C VAL A 607 -7.86 11.43 23.57
N ASP A 608 -7.98 12.10 22.42
CA ASP A 608 -8.64 13.42 22.32
C ASP A 608 -10.16 13.32 22.41
N GLN A 609 -10.74 12.22 21.93
CA GLN A 609 -12.18 12.01 21.91
C GLN A 609 -12.54 10.53 22.15
N VAL A 610 -13.67 10.27 22.83
CA VAL A 610 -14.22 8.95 23.06
C VAL A 610 -15.63 8.88 22.50
N ILE A 611 -15.93 7.86 21.71
CA ILE A 611 -17.26 7.55 21.19
C ILE A 611 -17.66 6.17 21.75
N ALA A 612 -18.61 6.18 22.70
CA ALA A 612 -19.04 5.01 23.46
C ALA A 612 -20.40 4.47 22.97
N GLY A 613 -20.69 3.19 23.27
CA GLY A 613 -21.95 2.54 22.93
C GLY A 613 -22.12 2.27 21.43
N VAL A 614 -21.02 2.18 20.68
CA VAL A 614 -21.05 1.91 19.25
C VAL A 614 -21.14 0.42 19.00
N LEU A 615 -22.28 -0.04 18.49
CA LEU A 615 -22.43 -1.42 18.03
C LEU A 615 -21.52 -1.70 16.82
N PRO A 616 -21.19 -2.97 16.51
CA PRO A 616 -20.33 -3.32 15.38
C PRO A 616 -20.75 -2.65 14.06
N ASP A 617 -22.06 -2.70 13.73
CA ASP A 617 -22.62 -2.09 12.51
C ASP A 617 -22.56 -0.55 12.53
N GLY A 618 -22.51 0.06 13.72
CA GLY A 618 -22.40 1.52 13.89
C GLY A 618 -21.00 2.08 13.66
N LYS A 619 -19.94 1.25 13.76
CA LYS A 619 -18.56 1.72 13.59
C LYS A 619 -18.31 2.31 12.21
N GLU A 620 -18.86 1.70 11.15
CA GLU A 620 -18.76 2.20 9.78
C GLU A 620 -19.35 3.61 9.65
N SER A 621 -20.53 3.85 10.22
CA SER A 621 -21.20 5.15 10.13
C SER A 621 -20.44 6.26 10.90
N VAL A 622 -19.78 5.92 12.01
CA VAL A 622 -18.89 6.83 12.74
C VAL A 622 -17.68 7.20 11.84
N ILE A 623 -17.03 6.22 11.22
CA ILE A 623 -15.91 6.48 10.29
C ILE A 623 -16.36 7.38 9.14
N ARG A 624 -17.56 7.13 8.57
CA ARG A 624 -18.14 7.98 7.52
C ARG A 624 -18.25 9.43 7.95
N SER A 625 -18.76 9.69 9.15
CA SER A 625 -18.89 11.04 9.69
C SER A 625 -17.54 11.71 9.98
N LEU A 626 -16.53 10.95 10.42
CA LEU A 626 -15.20 11.47 10.65
C LEU A 626 -14.50 11.85 9.33
N LYS A 627 -14.75 11.12 8.24
CA LYS A 627 -14.20 11.40 6.89
C LYS A 627 -14.67 12.75 6.33
N GLU A 628 -15.82 13.27 6.75
CA GLU A 628 -16.27 14.60 6.38
C GLU A 628 -15.37 15.69 6.98
N LYS A 629 -14.68 15.39 8.09
CA LYS A 629 -13.80 16.33 8.81
C LYS A 629 -12.34 16.26 8.37
N GLY A 630 -11.91 15.11 7.83
CA GLY A 630 -10.53 14.93 7.39
C GLY A 630 -10.21 13.49 6.98
N LYS A 631 -8.95 13.24 6.61
CA LYS A 631 -8.46 11.91 6.25
C LYS A 631 -8.38 11.01 7.48
N VAL A 632 -9.09 9.88 7.47
CA VAL A 632 -9.26 8.97 8.60
C VAL A 632 -8.49 7.68 8.39
N ALA A 633 -7.69 7.27 9.39
CA ALA A 633 -7.24 5.89 9.55
C ALA A 633 -8.09 5.21 10.63
N MET A 634 -8.57 3.98 10.37
CA MET A 634 -9.18 3.11 11.36
C MET A 634 -8.18 2.01 11.76
N VAL A 635 -8.03 1.78 13.06
CA VAL A 635 -7.19 0.71 13.61
C VAL A 635 -8.07 -0.26 14.39
N GLY A 636 -7.99 -1.54 14.05
CA GLY A 636 -8.74 -2.61 14.72
C GLY A 636 -8.09 -3.98 14.54
N ASP A 637 -8.54 -4.98 15.30
CA ASP A 637 -7.97 -6.34 15.31
C ASP A 637 -8.97 -7.42 14.90
N GLY A 638 -10.26 -7.14 14.88
CA GLY A 638 -11.33 -8.11 14.79
C GLY A 638 -12.18 -8.07 13.52
N ILE A 639 -12.96 -9.15 13.35
CA ILE A 639 -13.98 -9.29 12.28
C ILE A 639 -14.99 -8.13 12.35
N ASN A 640 -15.33 -7.69 13.56
CA ASN A 640 -16.29 -6.61 13.80
C ASN A 640 -15.85 -5.25 13.27
N ASP A 641 -14.55 -5.08 13.02
CA ASP A 641 -13.97 -3.84 12.51
C ASP A 641 -13.84 -3.79 11.00
N ALA A 642 -13.98 -4.93 10.31
CA ALA A 642 -13.78 -5.04 8.87
C ALA A 642 -14.59 -4.02 8.04
N PRO A 643 -15.87 -3.76 8.32
CA PRO A 643 -16.62 -2.70 7.61
C PRO A 643 -16.05 -1.30 7.85
N ALA A 644 -15.60 -1.01 9.08
CA ALA A 644 -15.00 0.28 9.43
C ALA A 644 -13.59 0.45 8.83
N LEU A 645 -12.77 -0.61 8.83
CA LEU A 645 -11.45 -0.67 8.18
C LEU A 645 -11.56 -0.37 6.68
N THR A 646 -12.48 -1.06 5.99
CA THR A 646 -12.73 -0.85 4.55
C THR A 646 -13.27 0.56 4.25
N ARG A 647 -14.07 1.13 5.17
CA ARG A 647 -14.66 2.46 4.99
C ARG A 647 -13.69 3.60 5.17
N ALA A 648 -12.69 3.44 6.01
CA ALA A 648 -11.66 4.45 6.28
C ALA A 648 -10.90 4.87 5.01
N ASP A 649 -10.11 5.95 5.06
CA ASP A 649 -9.16 6.25 3.99
C ASP A 649 -7.96 5.31 4.05
N ILE A 650 -7.64 4.82 5.25
CA ILE A 650 -6.65 3.77 5.52
C ILE A 650 -7.18 2.86 6.63
N GLY A 651 -7.35 1.58 6.34
CA GLY A 651 -7.58 0.53 7.32
C GLY A 651 -6.27 -0.05 7.83
N ILE A 652 -6.10 -0.19 9.14
CA ILE A 652 -4.89 -0.75 9.77
C ILE A 652 -5.32 -1.91 10.67
N ALA A 653 -4.94 -3.13 10.30
CA ALA A 653 -5.10 -4.30 11.16
C ALA A 653 -3.91 -4.42 12.11
N ILE A 654 -4.17 -4.62 13.42
CA ILE A 654 -3.14 -4.73 14.46
C ILE A 654 -3.08 -6.15 15.01
N GLY A 655 -1.84 -6.66 15.23
CA GLY A 655 -1.60 -8.05 15.61
C GLY A 655 -1.78 -8.99 14.41
N ALA A 656 -1.47 -10.25 14.56
CA ALA A 656 -1.82 -11.28 13.57
C ALA A 656 -3.34 -11.56 13.58
N GLY A 657 -4.14 -10.47 13.38
CA GLY A 657 -5.59 -10.46 13.48
C GLY A 657 -6.30 -11.55 12.67
N THR A 658 -7.61 -11.59 12.70
CA THR A 658 -8.38 -12.54 11.90
C THR A 658 -8.09 -12.33 10.41
N ASP A 659 -8.10 -13.39 9.63
CA ASP A 659 -7.89 -13.32 8.17
C ASP A 659 -8.81 -12.27 7.52
N ILE A 660 -10.03 -12.11 8.04
CA ILE A 660 -11.01 -11.11 7.55
C ILE A 660 -10.55 -9.66 7.84
N ALA A 661 -9.98 -9.38 9.02
CA ALA A 661 -9.46 -8.05 9.32
C ALA A 661 -8.20 -7.75 8.49
N ILE A 662 -7.34 -8.76 8.31
CA ILE A 662 -6.20 -8.66 7.41
C ILE A 662 -6.67 -8.33 5.98
N ASP A 663 -7.69 -9.02 5.47
CA ASP A 663 -8.19 -8.79 4.10
C ASP A 663 -8.81 -7.39 3.93
N ALA A 664 -9.52 -6.90 4.93
CA ALA A 664 -10.18 -5.59 4.91
C ALA A 664 -9.22 -4.40 5.07
N ALA A 665 -8.03 -4.61 5.67
CA ALA A 665 -7.09 -3.54 5.96
C ALA A 665 -6.17 -3.20 4.78
N ASP A 666 -5.68 -1.97 4.74
CA ASP A 666 -4.65 -1.46 3.81
C ASP A 666 -3.23 -1.69 4.34
N ILE A 667 -3.08 -1.70 5.68
CA ILE A 667 -1.82 -1.89 6.39
C ILE A 667 -2.03 -2.99 7.42
N VAL A 668 -1.10 -3.92 7.50
CA VAL A 668 -1.09 -4.99 8.50
C VAL A 668 0.14 -4.81 9.41
N LEU A 669 -0.12 -4.69 10.70
CA LEU A 669 0.90 -4.64 11.75
C LEU A 669 1.02 -6.06 12.33
N MET A 670 2.18 -6.69 12.12
CA MET A 670 2.42 -8.07 12.55
C MET A 670 2.49 -8.21 14.08
N LYS A 671 2.86 -7.12 14.75
CA LYS A 671 2.91 -7.05 16.22
C LYS A 671 1.60 -6.51 16.76
N SER A 672 1.25 -6.94 17.96
CA SER A 672 0.11 -6.39 18.71
C SER A 672 0.49 -5.13 19.50
N GLN A 673 1.34 -4.25 18.93
CA GLN A 673 1.84 -3.02 19.56
C GLN A 673 1.23 -1.79 18.89
N LEU A 674 0.59 -0.93 19.69
CA LEU A 674 -0.02 0.29 19.16
C LEU A 674 1.03 1.30 18.66
N SER A 675 2.26 1.23 19.17
CA SER A 675 3.41 2.03 18.74
C SER A 675 3.80 1.85 17.26
N ASP A 676 3.39 0.75 16.63
CA ASP A 676 3.61 0.53 15.20
C ASP A 676 2.69 1.39 14.32
N VAL A 677 1.56 1.91 14.85
CA VAL A 677 0.69 2.85 14.11
C VAL A 677 1.40 4.19 13.83
N PRO A 678 1.93 4.92 14.83
CA PRO A 678 2.72 6.12 14.55
C PRO A 678 3.98 5.80 13.73
N ALA A 679 4.60 4.61 13.89
CA ALA A 679 5.74 4.18 13.09
C ALA A 679 5.39 4.00 11.61
N ALA A 680 4.24 3.42 11.28
CA ALA A 680 3.72 3.28 9.91
C ALA A 680 3.49 4.65 9.25
N ILE A 681 2.86 5.57 9.95
CA ILE A 681 2.62 6.94 9.48
C ILE A 681 3.94 7.69 9.27
N ARG A 682 4.89 7.54 10.17
CA ARG A 682 6.23 8.13 10.11
C ARG A 682 7.01 7.61 8.90
N MET A 683 6.95 6.31 8.66
CA MET A 683 7.56 5.64 7.50
C MET A 683 6.98 6.16 6.19
N SER A 684 5.65 6.25 6.09
CA SER A 684 4.96 6.83 4.94
C SER A 684 5.43 8.27 4.68
N ARG A 685 5.43 9.13 5.70
CA ARG A 685 5.89 10.54 5.58
C ARG A 685 7.36 10.65 5.14
N ALA A 686 8.22 9.76 5.64
CA ALA A 686 9.63 9.72 5.24
C ALA A 686 9.77 9.32 3.76
N THR A 687 9.03 8.32 3.31
CA THR A 687 8.99 7.86 1.92
C THR A 687 8.46 8.95 0.99
N LEU A 688 7.35 9.61 1.34
CA LEU A 688 6.79 10.73 0.58
C LEU A 688 7.78 11.89 0.45
N ARG A 689 8.47 12.25 1.54
CA ARG A 689 9.51 13.30 1.50
C ARG A 689 10.63 12.92 0.54
N ASN A 690 11.09 11.68 0.61
CA ASN A 690 12.13 11.16 -0.27
C ASN A 690 11.69 11.22 -1.75
N ILE A 691 10.44 10.85 -2.05
CA ILE A 691 9.85 10.96 -3.40
C ILE A 691 9.87 12.43 -3.87
N HIS A 692 9.43 13.37 -3.04
CA HIS A 692 9.43 14.80 -3.39
C HIS A 692 10.85 15.33 -3.63
N GLU A 693 11.83 14.94 -2.79
CA GLU A 693 13.25 15.28 -3.00
C GLU A 693 13.76 14.72 -4.33
N ASN A 694 13.45 13.45 -4.63
CA ASN A 694 13.84 12.80 -5.88
C ASN A 694 13.22 13.49 -7.10
N LEU A 695 11.94 13.82 -7.06
CA LEU A 695 11.25 14.54 -8.14
C LEU A 695 11.79 15.96 -8.32
N PHE A 696 12.04 16.67 -7.22
CA PHE A 696 12.65 18.00 -7.29
C PHE A 696 14.00 17.96 -8.02
N TRP A 697 14.91 17.08 -7.64
CA TRP A 697 16.22 16.97 -8.29
C TRP A 697 16.12 16.50 -9.74
N ALA A 698 15.17 15.57 -10.03
CA ALA A 698 14.94 15.07 -11.38
C ALA A 698 14.46 16.18 -12.36
N PHE A 699 13.76 17.21 -11.86
CA PHE A 699 13.34 18.37 -12.68
C PHE A 699 14.35 19.49 -12.67
N PHE A 700 14.95 19.77 -11.52
CA PHE A 700 15.78 20.95 -11.31
C PHE A 700 16.96 21.04 -12.29
N TYR A 701 17.68 19.93 -12.49
CA TYR A 701 18.81 19.94 -13.44
C TYR A 701 18.37 20.14 -14.90
N ASN A 702 17.18 19.65 -15.28
CA ASN A 702 16.63 19.87 -16.63
C ASN A 702 16.25 21.34 -16.86
N VAL A 703 15.62 21.98 -15.85
CA VAL A 703 15.23 23.40 -15.94
C VAL A 703 16.44 24.31 -16.16
N ILE A 704 17.58 23.99 -15.54
CA ILE A 704 18.83 24.74 -15.74
C ILE A 704 19.56 24.28 -17.01
N GLY A 705 19.60 22.97 -17.23
CA GLY A 705 20.41 22.37 -18.30
C GLY A 705 19.88 22.63 -19.71
N ILE A 706 18.53 22.61 -19.89
CA ILE A 706 17.95 22.82 -21.23
C ILE A 706 18.27 24.22 -21.80
N PRO A 707 18.07 25.34 -21.06
CA PRO A 707 18.49 26.67 -21.57
C PRO A 707 19.99 26.78 -21.83
N LEU A 708 20.81 26.15 -20.97
CA LEU A 708 22.26 26.12 -21.15
C LEU A 708 22.66 25.35 -22.41
N ALA A 709 22.05 24.19 -22.64
CA ALA A 709 22.26 23.38 -23.84
C ALA A 709 21.77 24.06 -25.13
N ALA A 710 20.61 24.74 -25.03
CA ALA A 710 20.08 25.54 -26.12
C ALA A 710 20.95 26.76 -26.48
N GLY A 711 21.92 27.11 -25.62
CA GLY A 711 22.83 28.23 -25.87
C GLY A 711 22.26 29.61 -25.52
N VAL A 712 21.22 29.69 -24.69
CA VAL A 712 20.60 30.98 -24.29
C VAL A 712 21.63 31.94 -23.65
N TRP A 713 22.60 31.38 -22.94
CA TRP A 713 23.65 32.17 -22.25
C TRP A 713 24.89 32.43 -23.07
N ILE A 714 25.00 31.90 -24.30
CA ILE A 714 26.15 32.14 -25.17
C ILE A 714 26.32 33.64 -25.52
N PRO A 715 25.26 34.38 -25.90
CA PRO A 715 25.41 35.79 -26.24
C PRO A 715 25.83 36.68 -25.06
N ILE A 716 25.53 36.24 -23.81
CA ILE A 716 25.78 37.05 -22.60
C ILE A 716 27.11 36.66 -21.94
N PHE A 717 27.39 35.38 -21.77
CA PHE A 717 28.54 34.88 -21.01
C PHE A 717 29.51 34.02 -21.81
N GLY A 718 29.23 33.72 -23.08
CA GLY A 718 30.03 32.80 -23.89
C GLY A 718 29.96 31.32 -23.45
N TRP A 719 29.04 30.96 -22.56
CA TRP A 719 28.96 29.61 -22.00
C TRP A 719 28.37 28.61 -23.00
N THR A 720 29.18 27.67 -23.40
CA THR A 720 28.78 26.57 -24.30
C THR A 720 28.73 25.26 -23.53
N LEU A 721 27.71 24.45 -23.76
CA LEU A 721 27.61 23.10 -23.23
C LEU A 721 27.92 22.08 -24.32
N ASN A 722 28.93 21.26 -24.09
CA ASN A 722 29.20 20.11 -24.95
C ASN A 722 28.17 18.98 -24.61
N PRO A 723 27.60 18.29 -25.63
CA PRO A 723 26.67 17.17 -25.44
C PRO A 723 27.18 16.06 -24.49
N MET A 724 28.48 15.85 -24.41
CA MET A 724 29.12 14.87 -23.53
C MET A 724 28.85 15.18 -22.04
N PHE A 725 28.98 16.45 -21.63
CA PHE A 725 28.70 16.86 -20.26
C PHE A 725 27.21 16.71 -19.92
N GLY A 726 26.32 16.93 -20.90
CA GLY A 726 24.88 16.65 -20.75
C GLY A 726 24.60 15.19 -20.47
N ALA A 727 25.24 14.27 -21.21
CA ALA A 727 25.09 12.83 -21.00
C ALA A 727 25.65 12.35 -19.63
N ALA A 728 26.77 12.92 -19.18
CA ALA A 728 27.36 12.65 -17.89
C ALA A 728 26.45 13.12 -16.73
N ALA A 729 25.94 14.35 -16.82
CA ALA A 729 25.02 14.93 -15.83
C ALA A 729 23.73 14.09 -15.70
N MET A 730 23.18 13.63 -16.81
CA MET A 730 22.01 12.75 -16.86
C MET A 730 22.27 11.42 -16.13
N SER A 731 23.41 10.77 -16.39
CA SER A 731 23.77 9.50 -15.74
C SER A 731 23.94 9.67 -14.23
N LEU A 732 24.55 10.78 -13.80
CA LEU A 732 24.75 11.12 -12.40
C LEU A 732 23.43 11.41 -11.70
N SER A 733 22.46 12.05 -12.37
CA SER A 733 21.13 12.31 -11.83
C SER A 733 20.40 11.04 -11.41
N SER A 734 20.38 10.00 -12.26
CA SER A 734 19.77 8.71 -11.93
C SER A 734 20.45 8.05 -10.74
N PHE A 735 21.77 8.11 -10.66
CA PHE A 735 22.52 7.60 -9.50
C PHE A 735 22.17 8.34 -8.21
N CYS A 736 22.04 9.66 -8.23
CA CYS A 736 21.69 10.48 -7.08
C CYS A 736 20.29 10.13 -6.55
N VAL A 737 19.30 9.97 -7.44
CA VAL A 737 17.93 9.59 -7.07
C VAL A 737 17.89 8.25 -6.34
N VAL A 738 18.56 7.22 -6.88
CA VAL A 738 18.59 5.91 -6.24
C VAL A 738 19.34 5.94 -4.91
N THR A 739 20.48 6.61 -4.85
CA THR A 739 21.26 6.75 -3.61
C THR A 739 20.44 7.48 -2.52
N ASN A 740 19.67 8.52 -2.91
CA ASN A 740 18.77 9.19 -1.98
C ASN A 740 17.65 8.26 -1.49
N ALA A 741 17.07 7.44 -2.37
CA ALA A 741 16.06 6.46 -1.96
C ALA A 741 16.63 5.39 -1.00
N LEU A 742 17.84 4.89 -1.27
CA LEU A 742 18.51 3.93 -0.36
C LEU A 742 18.84 4.51 1.02
N ARG A 743 18.88 5.85 1.17
CA ARG A 743 19.05 6.52 2.47
C ARG A 743 17.89 6.20 3.43
N LEU A 744 16.70 5.82 2.90
CA LEU A 744 15.57 5.36 3.73
C LEU A 744 15.94 4.13 4.58
N ASN A 745 16.85 3.27 4.13
CA ASN A 745 17.33 2.13 4.93
C ASN A 745 18.02 2.54 6.25
N LEU A 746 18.43 3.78 6.37
CA LEU A 746 19.05 4.33 7.59
C LEU A 746 18.02 5.03 8.49
N PHE A 747 16.75 5.07 8.09
CA PHE A 747 15.70 5.75 8.83
C PHE A 747 15.22 4.90 10.01
N LYS A 748 15.17 5.49 11.21
CA LYS A 748 14.67 4.85 12.43
C LYS A 748 13.17 5.14 12.56
N ILE A 749 12.32 4.14 12.35
CA ILE A 749 10.86 4.32 12.29
C ILE A 749 10.22 4.59 13.65
N HIS A 750 10.84 4.13 14.75
CA HIS A 750 10.35 4.36 16.12
C HIS A 750 10.97 5.60 16.80
N ASP A 751 11.76 6.41 16.06
CA ASP A 751 12.36 7.66 16.59
C ASP A 751 11.39 8.84 16.37
N ALA A 752 10.70 9.25 17.44
CA ALA A 752 9.73 10.33 17.45
C ALA A 752 10.35 11.75 17.42
N VAL A 753 11.67 11.89 17.66
CA VAL A 753 12.36 13.20 17.83
C VAL A 753 12.21 14.10 16.60
N LYS A 754 12.08 13.53 15.42
CA LYS A 754 11.99 14.26 14.14
C LYS A 754 10.57 14.41 13.61
N ASP A 755 9.56 14.08 14.39
CA ASP A 755 8.17 14.17 13.95
C ASP A 755 7.76 15.61 13.63
N LYS A 756 7.03 15.77 12.54
CA LYS A 756 6.48 17.06 12.13
C LYS A 756 4.97 17.00 12.17
N LYS A 757 4.35 18.08 12.64
CA LYS A 757 2.90 18.21 12.60
C LYS A 757 2.38 18.21 11.17
N VAL A 758 1.19 17.64 10.98
CA VAL A 758 0.47 17.66 9.70
C VAL A 758 0.23 19.13 9.30
N LYS A 759 0.27 19.42 7.98
CA LYS A 759 0.17 20.81 7.50
C LYS A 759 -1.19 21.47 7.84
N ASN A 760 -2.27 20.69 7.84
CA ASN A 760 -3.63 21.13 8.15
C ASN A 760 -4.19 20.21 9.24
N PRO A 761 -3.86 20.45 10.53
CA PRO A 761 -4.46 19.69 11.61
C PRO A 761 -5.96 19.94 11.66
N VAL A 762 -6.72 18.88 11.87
CA VAL A 762 -8.17 18.99 12.09
C VAL A 762 -8.38 19.40 13.54
N SER A 763 -9.00 20.55 13.78
CA SER A 763 -9.52 20.92 15.10
C SER A 763 -10.97 20.44 15.18
N ILE A 764 -11.19 19.26 15.71
CA ILE A 764 -12.51 18.87 16.18
C ILE A 764 -12.63 19.55 17.54
N GLU A 765 -13.60 20.46 17.72
CA GLU A 765 -13.82 21.12 19.00
C GLU A 765 -13.91 20.03 20.09
N SER A 766 -12.86 19.93 20.88
CA SER A 766 -12.85 19.14 22.08
C SER A 766 -13.69 19.88 23.11
N ASN A 767 -14.99 19.65 23.10
CA ASN A 767 -15.76 19.86 24.31
C ASN A 767 -15.22 18.87 25.35
N SER A 768 -14.22 19.31 26.08
CA SER A 768 -13.63 18.60 27.20
C SER A 768 -14.73 18.24 28.18
N GLY A 769 -15.27 17.03 28.06
CA GLY A 769 -16.35 16.52 28.90
C GLY A 769 -17.51 15.82 28.17
N ASN A 770 -17.69 16.01 26.86
CA ASN A 770 -18.78 15.38 26.13
C ASN A 770 -18.32 14.09 25.43
N ILE A 771 -18.70 12.96 26.04
CA ILE A 771 -18.82 11.69 25.32
C ILE A 771 -20.00 11.85 24.36
N ALA A 772 -19.74 11.80 23.06
CA ALA A 772 -20.81 11.73 22.07
C ALA A 772 -21.52 10.36 22.26
N ASP A 773 -22.79 10.43 22.67
CA ASP A 773 -23.62 9.22 22.75
C ASP A 773 -24.18 8.93 21.37
N PHE A 774 -23.78 7.79 20.82
CA PHE A 774 -24.26 7.38 19.50
C PHE A 774 -25.78 7.11 19.51
N SER A 775 -26.37 6.75 20.66
CA SER A 775 -27.81 6.59 20.80
C SER A 775 -28.58 7.92 20.64
N GLU A 776 -27.98 9.04 21.05
CA GLU A 776 -28.56 10.37 20.83
C GLU A 776 -28.22 10.94 19.47
N ALA A 777 -26.99 10.66 18.95
CA ALA A 777 -26.55 11.09 17.62
C ALA A 777 -27.31 10.34 16.50
N SER A 778 -27.58 9.04 16.65
CA SER A 778 -28.41 8.29 15.69
C SER A 778 -29.85 8.77 15.69
N SER A 779 -30.42 9.07 16.85
CA SER A 779 -31.77 9.63 16.91
C SER A 779 -31.81 11.06 16.38
N ALA A 780 -30.76 11.86 16.55
CA ALA A 780 -30.65 13.21 16.00
C ALA A 780 -30.39 13.23 14.50
N VAL A 781 -29.61 12.27 13.96
CA VAL A 781 -29.39 12.11 12.50
C VAL A 781 -30.61 11.49 11.84
N PHE A 782 -31.27 10.50 12.47
CA PHE A 782 -32.56 9.98 12.01
C PHE A 782 -33.70 11.01 12.14
N SER A 783 -33.71 11.81 13.19
CA SER A 783 -34.72 12.87 13.33
C SER A 783 -34.41 14.08 12.45
N LYS A 784 -33.16 14.36 12.11
CA LYS A 784 -32.82 15.39 11.11
C LYS A 784 -33.11 14.93 9.69
N SER A 785 -32.93 13.67 9.34
CA SER A 785 -33.34 13.16 8.02
C SER A 785 -34.87 13.05 7.88
N PHE A 786 -35.62 12.85 8.97
CA PHE A 786 -37.10 12.82 8.97
C PHE A 786 -37.72 14.19 9.18
N ASN A 787 -37.01 15.18 9.73
CA ASN A 787 -37.52 16.55 9.93
C ASN A 787 -36.92 17.57 8.96
N ALA A 788 -36.00 17.20 8.07
CA ALA A 788 -35.51 18.05 6.99
C ALA A 788 -36.53 18.26 5.86
N ASP A 789 -37.66 17.50 5.87
CA ASP A 789 -38.78 17.72 4.95
C ASP A 789 -39.86 18.66 5.49
N LYS A 790 -39.67 19.25 6.65
CA LYS A 790 -40.57 20.32 7.15
C LYS A 790 -39.79 21.36 7.95
N THR A 791 -39.41 22.43 7.32
CA THR A 791 -39.33 23.83 7.71
C THR A 791 -38.03 24.56 7.35
N SER A 792 -38.17 25.63 6.63
CA SER A 792 -37.46 26.93 6.64
C SER A 792 -36.22 27.17 5.74
N ASP A 793 -35.48 26.21 5.24
CA ASP A 793 -34.35 26.55 4.36
C ASP A 793 -34.69 26.54 2.85
N ALA A 794 -35.87 26.06 2.51
CA ALA A 794 -36.40 26.16 1.13
C ALA A 794 -36.80 27.58 0.74
N GLU A 795 -37.21 28.41 1.70
CA GLU A 795 -37.62 29.81 1.44
C GLU A 795 -36.45 30.78 1.24
N GLN A 796 -35.26 30.51 1.83
CA GLN A 796 -34.08 31.37 1.64
C GLN A 796 -33.29 31.02 0.35
N THR A 797 -33.32 29.76 -0.09
CA THR A 797 -32.67 29.36 -1.34
C THR A 797 -33.53 29.75 -2.57
N ILE A 798 -34.85 29.78 -2.42
CA ILE A 798 -35.80 30.26 -3.47
C ILE A 798 -35.71 31.77 -3.64
N ASN A 799 -35.54 32.52 -2.54
CA ASN A 799 -35.42 34.02 -2.60
C ASN A 799 -34.07 34.51 -3.18
N ASN A 800 -33.00 33.76 -3.12
CA ASN A 800 -31.71 34.10 -3.77
C ASN A 800 -31.63 33.70 -5.25
N SER A 801 -32.41 32.72 -5.69
CA SER A 801 -32.52 32.38 -7.12
C SER A 801 -33.49 33.26 -7.90
N CYS A 802 -34.49 33.85 -7.24
CA CYS A 802 -35.42 34.80 -7.88
C CYS A 802 -34.87 36.23 -8.08
N LYS A 803 -33.70 36.56 -7.52
CA LYS A 803 -33.07 37.89 -7.75
C LYS A 803 -32.15 37.91 -9.00
N LEU A 804 -31.91 36.78 -9.64
CA LEU A 804 -31.11 36.73 -10.86
C LEU A 804 -31.92 36.45 -12.15
N LEU A 805 -33.26 36.41 -12.06
CA LEU A 805 -34.16 36.15 -13.22
C LEU A 805 -35.24 37.21 -13.45
N ASN A 806 -35.06 38.46 -12.95
CA ASN A 806 -35.92 39.56 -13.25
C ASN A 806 -35.36 40.50 -14.35
N GLU A 807 -34.95 39.93 -15.45
CA GLU A 807 -34.88 40.67 -16.75
C GLU A 807 -35.25 39.68 -17.87
N CYS A 808 -36.52 39.44 -18.08
CA CYS A 808 -37.22 39.24 -19.35
C CYS A 808 -38.70 39.07 -19.09
N SER A 809 -39.43 40.14 -19.36
CA SER A 809 -40.87 40.30 -19.26
C SER A 809 -41.61 39.58 -20.34
N ASP A 810 -42.85 39.25 -19.95
CA ASP A 810 -44.08 39.10 -20.73
C ASP A 810 -44.16 37.93 -21.73
N ILE A 811 -45.15 37.06 -21.44
CA ILE A 811 -46.33 36.79 -22.25
C ILE A 811 -47.18 35.65 -21.59
N ASN A 812 -48.37 36.08 -21.16
CA ASN A 812 -49.69 35.41 -21.11
C ASN A 812 -49.99 34.07 -20.44
N ASN A 813 -50.73 34.22 -19.33
CA ASN A 813 -52.06 33.58 -19.07
C ASN A 813 -52.40 32.23 -19.69
N ASN A 814 -52.60 31.25 -18.86
CA ASN A 814 -53.93 30.66 -18.51
C ASN A 814 -53.85 29.19 -18.02
N THR A 815 -54.72 28.92 -17.05
CA THR A 815 -55.35 27.68 -16.64
C THR A 815 -54.68 26.80 -15.58
N ASN A 816 -55.33 26.94 -14.41
CA ASN A 816 -55.36 25.96 -13.32
C ASN A 816 -55.55 24.50 -13.79
N LYS A 817 -54.64 23.60 -13.33
CA LYS A 817 -55.04 22.25 -12.92
C LYS A 817 -54.08 21.76 -11.82
N LYS A 818 -54.64 21.53 -10.63
CA LYS A 818 -54.04 20.70 -9.58
C LYS A 818 -53.96 19.27 -10.11
N GLU A 819 -52.76 18.75 -10.34
CA GLU A 819 -52.56 17.33 -10.45
C GLU A 819 -51.94 16.81 -9.13
N ASN A 820 -52.71 15.98 -8.43
CA ASN A 820 -52.21 15.13 -7.37
C ASN A 820 -51.27 14.10 -8.00
N ASN A 821 -49.95 14.24 -7.81
CA ASN A 821 -49.00 13.20 -8.19
C ASN A 821 -48.98 12.13 -7.07
N THR A 822 -49.86 11.12 -7.20
CA THR A 822 -49.77 9.88 -6.40
C THR A 822 -48.69 9.01 -7.04
N MET A 823 -47.54 8.86 -6.38
CA MET A 823 -46.51 7.90 -6.76
C MET A 823 -47.02 6.47 -6.49
N VAL A 824 -46.90 5.59 -7.49
CA VAL A 824 -47.23 4.17 -7.42
C VAL A 824 -46.07 3.43 -6.73
N LYS A 825 -46.34 2.76 -5.63
CA LYS A 825 -45.38 1.90 -4.97
C LYS A 825 -45.39 0.51 -5.63
N VAL A 826 -44.24 0.09 -6.15
CA VAL A 826 -44.06 -1.21 -6.82
C VAL A 826 -43.25 -2.13 -5.87
N THR A 827 -43.83 -3.30 -5.58
CA THR A 827 -43.17 -4.34 -4.78
C THR A 827 -43.00 -5.58 -5.67
N VAL A 828 -41.77 -6.03 -5.86
CA VAL A 828 -41.41 -7.18 -6.69
C VAL A 828 -40.82 -8.27 -5.82
N ASN A 829 -41.35 -9.47 -5.88
CA ASN A 829 -40.78 -10.65 -5.23
C ASN A 829 -39.74 -11.28 -6.15
N VAL A 830 -38.48 -11.29 -5.68
CA VAL A 830 -37.31 -11.72 -6.46
C VAL A 830 -36.66 -12.92 -5.78
N THR A 831 -36.44 -14.00 -6.54
CA THR A 831 -35.70 -15.18 -6.06
C THR A 831 -34.30 -15.24 -6.67
N GLY A 832 -33.35 -15.83 -5.92
CA GLY A 832 -31.96 -15.95 -6.36
C GLY A 832 -31.03 -14.89 -5.76
N MET A 833 -31.54 -13.89 -5.02
CA MET A 833 -30.68 -12.99 -4.25
C MET A 833 -30.15 -13.70 -2.99
N MET A 834 -28.85 -13.81 -2.82
CA MET A 834 -28.22 -14.55 -1.71
C MET A 834 -27.38 -13.67 -0.78
N CYS A 835 -27.18 -12.39 -1.12
CA CYS A 835 -26.32 -11.47 -0.31
C CYS A 835 -26.55 -10.02 -0.72
N GLY A 836 -26.03 -9.06 0.08
CA GLY A 836 -26.14 -7.63 -0.18
C GLY A 836 -25.55 -7.15 -1.52
N HIS A 837 -24.64 -7.92 -2.13
CA HIS A 837 -24.14 -7.62 -3.48
C HIS A 837 -25.20 -7.90 -4.55
N CYS A 838 -26.01 -8.95 -4.37
CA CYS A 838 -27.14 -9.25 -5.22
C CYS A 838 -28.22 -8.15 -5.14
N GLU A 839 -28.48 -7.62 -3.93
CA GLU A 839 -29.39 -6.48 -3.73
C GLU A 839 -28.94 -5.23 -4.50
N ALA A 840 -27.65 -4.88 -4.36
CA ALA A 840 -27.07 -3.74 -5.08
C ALA A 840 -27.15 -3.89 -6.61
N HIS A 841 -27.03 -5.12 -7.12
CA HIS A 841 -27.13 -5.42 -8.55
C HIS A 841 -28.56 -5.28 -9.06
N VAL A 842 -29.54 -5.79 -8.31
CA VAL A 842 -30.98 -5.64 -8.65
C VAL A 842 -31.41 -4.17 -8.54
N ASN A 843 -30.98 -3.46 -7.48
CA ASN A 843 -31.25 -2.04 -7.31
C ASN A 843 -30.74 -1.24 -8.50
N LYS A 844 -29.53 -1.46 -8.93
CA LYS A 844 -28.92 -0.78 -10.07
C LYS A 844 -29.64 -1.06 -11.38
N ALA A 845 -30.01 -2.31 -11.63
CA ALA A 845 -30.74 -2.70 -12.85
C ALA A 845 -32.09 -1.98 -12.97
N ILE A 846 -32.83 -1.90 -11.85
CA ILE A 846 -34.13 -1.20 -11.80
C ILE A 846 -33.96 0.32 -11.92
N GLN A 847 -32.96 0.92 -11.25
CA GLN A 847 -32.65 2.34 -11.36
C GLN A 847 -32.33 2.75 -12.80
N GLU A 848 -31.49 1.98 -13.47
CA GLU A 848 -31.09 2.25 -14.86
C GLU A 848 -32.26 2.05 -15.89
N ALA A 849 -33.09 1.06 -15.64
CA ALA A 849 -34.18 0.72 -16.57
C ALA A 849 -35.41 1.65 -16.48
N PHE A 850 -35.71 2.14 -15.26
CA PHE A 850 -36.94 2.92 -15.00
C PHE A 850 -36.68 4.36 -14.56
N GLY A 851 -35.41 4.76 -14.37
CA GLY A 851 -35.04 6.13 -13.98
C GLY A 851 -35.50 6.52 -12.55
N VAL A 852 -35.73 5.52 -11.68
CA VAL A 852 -36.17 5.72 -10.29
C VAL A 852 -34.97 5.78 -9.34
N GLN A 853 -35.05 6.61 -8.28
CA GLN A 853 -33.91 6.81 -7.37
C GLN A 853 -34.00 5.96 -6.11
N ASP A 854 -35.22 5.65 -5.63
CA ASP A 854 -35.45 4.97 -4.36
C ASP A 854 -35.80 3.50 -4.59
N VAL A 855 -34.79 2.67 -4.87
CA VAL A 855 -34.96 1.22 -5.02
C VAL A 855 -34.29 0.52 -3.83
N VAL A 856 -35.08 -0.30 -3.13
CA VAL A 856 -34.61 -1.06 -1.96
C VAL A 856 -34.90 -2.55 -2.16
N SER A 857 -33.85 -3.35 -2.30
CA SER A 857 -33.93 -4.82 -2.32
C SER A 857 -33.50 -5.41 -0.99
N SER A 858 -34.13 -6.52 -0.59
CA SER A 858 -33.77 -7.33 0.57
C SER A 858 -33.65 -8.80 0.17
N HIS A 859 -32.46 -9.40 0.32
CA HIS A 859 -32.24 -10.82 0.05
C HIS A 859 -32.90 -11.71 1.11
N ASP A 860 -33.01 -11.24 2.36
CA ASP A 860 -33.67 -11.95 3.46
C ASP A 860 -35.19 -12.02 3.23
N ALA A 861 -35.81 -10.94 2.74
CA ALA A 861 -37.24 -10.87 2.44
C ALA A 861 -37.57 -11.38 1.02
N GLY A 862 -36.60 -11.55 0.15
CA GLY A 862 -36.80 -11.90 -1.26
C GLY A 862 -37.59 -10.83 -2.03
N THR A 863 -37.49 -9.53 -1.64
CA THR A 863 -38.31 -8.46 -2.21
C THR A 863 -37.49 -7.26 -2.68
N THR A 864 -37.95 -6.60 -3.72
CA THR A 864 -37.44 -5.30 -4.19
C THR A 864 -38.59 -4.30 -4.26
N ILE A 865 -38.42 -3.13 -3.68
CA ILE A 865 -39.47 -2.09 -3.57
C ILE A 865 -38.92 -0.80 -4.20
N PHE A 866 -39.74 -0.15 -5.02
CA PHE A 866 -39.44 1.17 -5.56
C PHE A 866 -40.72 1.97 -5.85
N SER A 867 -40.59 3.28 -6.04
CA SER A 867 -41.70 4.19 -6.35
C SER A 867 -41.57 4.73 -7.78
N ALA A 868 -42.62 4.67 -8.54
CA ALA A 868 -42.68 5.18 -9.91
C ALA A 868 -43.81 6.21 -10.07
N PRO A 869 -43.70 7.20 -10.99
CA PRO A 869 -44.73 8.21 -11.20
C PRO A 869 -46.03 7.66 -11.83
N GLU A 870 -45.95 6.50 -12.51
CA GLU A 870 -47.03 5.79 -13.15
C GLU A 870 -46.88 4.28 -12.95
N LYS A 871 -47.96 3.50 -13.22
CA LYS A 871 -47.86 2.05 -13.22
C LYS A 871 -46.85 1.58 -14.27
N VAL A 872 -45.91 0.75 -13.81
CA VAL A 872 -44.84 0.22 -14.65
C VAL A 872 -45.27 -1.09 -15.30
N ASP A 873 -44.87 -1.32 -16.54
CA ASP A 873 -45.12 -2.55 -17.26
C ASP A 873 -44.47 -3.75 -16.56
N GLU A 874 -45.30 -4.72 -16.14
CA GLU A 874 -44.83 -5.91 -15.38
C GLU A 874 -43.90 -6.80 -16.22
N ASP A 875 -44.12 -6.91 -17.53
CA ASP A 875 -43.27 -7.72 -18.39
C ASP A 875 -41.87 -7.08 -18.52
N LYS A 876 -41.80 -5.75 -18.53
CA LYS A 876 -40.54 -5.03 -18.54
C LYS A 876 -39.78 -5.20 -17.20
N ILE A 877 -40.47 -5.20 -16.07
CA ILE A 877 -39.85 -5.46 -14.75
C ILE A 877 -39.29 -6.88 -14.73
N ARG A 878 -40.05 -7.88 -15.19
CA ARG A 878 -39.60 -9.29 -15.29
C ARG A 878 -38.36 -9.43 -16.15
N GLN A 879 -38.35 -8.74 -17.29
CA GLN A 879 -37.22 -8.82 -18.24
C GLN A 879 -35.96 -8.20 -17.63
N VAL A 880 -36.04 -7.02 -17.00
CA VAL A 880 -34.89 -6.32 -16.39
C VAL A 880 -34.27 -7.15 -15.26
N ILE A 881 -35.08 -7.75 -14.40
CA ILE A 881 -34.60 -8.58 -13.31
C ILE A 881 -34.03 -9.91 -13.82
N LYS A 882 -34.61 -10.48 -14.88
CA LYS A 882 -34.10 -11.68 -15.54
C LYS A 882 -32.77 -11.41 -16.25
N ASP A 883 -32.61 -10.27 -16.88
CA ASP A 883 -31.34 -9.85 -17.50
C ASP A 883 -30.26 -9.60 -16.46
N ALA A 884 -30.66 -9.20 -15.26
CA ALA A 884 -29.76 -9.13 -14.09
C ALA A 884 -29.44 -10.50 -13.46
N GLY A 885 -30.00 -11.61 -13.97
CA GLY A 885 -29.71 -12.98 -13.53
C GLY A 885 -30.56 -13.50 -12.37
N TYR A 886 -31.72 -12.88 -12.12
CA TYR A 886 -32.65 -13.26 -11.03
C TYR A 886 -34.06 -13.59 -11.59
N GLU A 887 -34.91 -14.27 -10.80
CA GLU A 887 -36.27 -14.61 -11.18
C GLU A 887 -37.30 -13.84 -10.38
N VAL A 888 -38.38 -13.39 -11.04
CA VAL A 888 -39.50 -12.67 -10.42
C VAL A 888 -40.67 -13.63 -10.19
N THR A 889 -41.06 -13.79 -8.93
CA THR A 889 -42.19 -14.67 -8.53
C THR A 889 -43.55 -13.93 -8.36
N GLY A 890 -43.51 -12.62 -8.11
CA GLY A 890 -44.72 -11.81 -8.01
C GLY A 890 -44.43 -10.32 -8.10
N ILE A 891 -45.40 -9.53 -8.58
CA ILE A 891 -45.33 -8.07 -8.67
C ILE A 891 -46.64 -7.50 -8.10
N THR A 892 -46.55 -6.50 -7.25
CA THR A 892 -47.70 -5.77 -6.71
C THR A 892 -47.46 -4.27 -6.88
N GLN A 893 -48.44 -3.53 -7.38
CA GLN A 893 -48.35 -2.09 -7.63
C GLN A 893 -49.55 -1.40 -6.92
N GLU A 894 -49.21 -0.60 -5.89
CA GLU A 894 -50.20 0.09 -5.03
C GLU A 894 -50.10 1.61 -5.17
#